data_8b7e2863be9b7e6ce2f7240d262fc114
#
_entry.id   8b7e2863be9b7e6ce2f7240d262fc114
#
_cell.length_a   1.000
_cell.length_b   1.000
_cell.length_c   1.000
_cell.angle_alpha   90.00
_cell.angle_beta   90.00
_cell.angle_gamma   90.00
#
_symmetry.space_group_name_H-M   'P 1'
#
loop_
_entity.id
_entity.type
_entity.pdbx_description
1 polymer ?
#
loop_
_entity_poly.entity_id
_entity_poly.type
_entity_poly.pdbx_seq_one_letter_code
_entity_poly.pdbx_strand_id
1 'polypeptide(L)'
;MTRKILVTSALPYANGSIHLGHMVEHIQTDVWVRFQKLRGHECYYCCADDTHGTPVMLAAQKQGIAPEDMIAKVREEHLADFTGFNIGYDNYYSTHSPENKQFSQDIYRALKANGKIESRVIEQLFDPEKQMFLPDRFVKGECPKCHAQDQYGDNCEVCGTTYSPTELINPYSAVSGAKPELRESEHFFFKLGECADFLKAWTSGNNPHDGKPHLQAEALNKMKEWLGEGEETTLSDWDISRDAPYFGFEIPDAPGKYFYVWLDAPVGYMASFKKLCDRIGIDFDEYFKADSQTEMYHFIGKDILYFHALFWPAMLHFSNHRTPTGVYAHGFLTVDGQKMSKSRGTFITAKSYLEQGLNPEWMRYYIAAKLNSKIEDIDLNLQDFISRVNSDLVGKYVNIAARASGFIAKRFEGRLKDVADSALLAKLTAQSEAIAECYESREYAKALRDIMALADIVNEYVDANKPWELAKQEGQDERLHEVCSELINAFTMLTAYLAPVLPKVAENAAKFLNLEAITWANTRETLGEHAINKYEHLMQRVEQKQVDDLIEANKQSIAAAAAPAAEESKYEKVAEQASFDDFMKIDMRVAKVLNCEAVEGSTKLLKFDLDFGFEKRIIFSGIAASYPNPAELNGRMVIAVANFAPRKMAKFGVSEGMILSAATAEGKLKLLDVDAGAQPGDKVG
;
A
#
# COMPACT_ATOMS: atom_id res chain seq x y z
N MET A 1 -18.67 7.97 32.42
CA MET A 1 -17.27 8.33 32.82
C MET A 1 -16.46 8.56 31.58
N THR A 2 -15.55 9.53 31.60
CA THR A 2 -14.60 9.75 30.50
C THR A 2 -13.59 8.61 30.45
N ARG A 3 -13.46 7.94 29.31
CA ARG A 3 -12.47 6.89 29.05
C ARG A 3 -11.15 7.54 28.65
N LYS A 4 -10.03 6.87 28.98
CA LYS A 4 -8.68 7.22 28.50
C LYS A 4 -8.21 6.14 27.54
N ILE A 5 -8.01 6.49 26.30
CA ILE A 5 -7.85 5.52 25.22
C ILE A 5 -6.63 5.88 24.35
N LEU A 6 -5.73 4.93 24.16
CA LEU A 6 -4.69 4.99 23.15
C LEU A 6 -5.10 4.08 21.97
N VAL A 7 -5.08 4.62 20.77
CA VAL A 7 -5.38 3.88 19.54
C VAL A 7 -4.21 3.98 18.59
N THR A 8 -3.90 2.87 17.96
CA THR A 8 -2.87 2.80 16.92
C THR A 8 -3.39 2.08 15.69
N SER A 9 -2.88 2.42 14.54
CA SER A 9 -2.95 1.62 13.32
C SER A 9 -1.60 1.00 13.01
N ALA A 10 -1.58 -0.08 12.25
CA ALA A 10 -0.32 -0.72 11.84
C ALA A 10 0.61 0.28 11.15
N LEU A 11 1.89 0.12 11.40
CA LEU A 11 2.92 1.01 10.88
C LEU A 11 3.16 0.70 9.39
N PRO A 12 2.95 1.64 8.48
CA PRO A 12 3.31 1.42 7.08
C PRO A 12 4.82 1.28 6.93
N TYR A 13 5.25 0.32 6.12
CA TYR A 13 6.67 0.08 5.88
C TYR A 13 7.25 1.12 4.93
N ALA A 14 8.38 1.73 5.31
CA ALA A 14 8.99 2.87 4.61
C ALA A 14 9.74 2.49 3.32
N ASN A 15 9.17 1.61 2.50
CA ASN A 15 9.76 1.17 1.24
C ASN A 15 8.88 1.43 0.00
N GLY A 16 7.74 2.08 0.16
CA GLY A 16 6.81 2.35 -0.93
C GLY A 16 5.71 3.33 -0.59
N SER A 17 4.96 3.76 -1.61
CA SER A 17 3.86 4.71 -1.46
C SER A 17 2.65 4.09 -0.77
N ILE A 18 1.90 4.90 -0.06
CA ILE A 18 0.60 4.52 0.49
C ILE A 18 -0.38 4.25 -0.66
N HIS A 19 -1.08 3.12 -0.61
CA HIS A 19 -2.14 2.75 -1.54
C HIS A 19 -3.49 2.60 -0.82
N LEU A 20 -4.59 2.50 -1.56
CA LEU A 20 -5.93 2.42 -0.98
C LEU A 20 -6.12 1.23 -0.02
N GLY A 21 -5.36 0.14 -0.20
CA GLY A 21 -5.37 -0.97 0.75
C GLY A 21 -4.89 -0.57 2.15
N HIS A 22 -3.83 0.24 2.25
CA HIS A 22 -3.40 0.83 3.53
C HIS A 22 -4.47 1.78 4.08
N MET A 23 -5.11 2.56 3.20
CA MET A 23 -6.13 3.52 3.62
C MET A 23 -7.34 2.88 4.30
N VAL A 24 -7.67 1.62 4.00
CA VAL A 24 -8.73 0.87 4.71
C VAL A 24 -8.50 0.89 6.21
N GLU A 25 -7.28 0.56 6.63
CA GLU A 25 -6.90 0.52 8.04
C GLU A 25 -6.95 1.90 8.69
N HIS A 26 -6.30 2.87 8.06
CA HIS A 26 -6.19 4.21 8.63
C HIS A 26 -7.54 4.93 8.67
N ILE A 27 -8.41 4.75 7.67
CA ILE A 27 -9.76 5.30 7.66
C ILE A 27 -10.62 4.68 8.77
N GLN A 28 -10.64 3.34 8.90
CA GLN A 28 -11.46 2.71 9.95
C GLN A 28 -11.00 3.12 11.35
N THR A 29 -9.68 3.23 11.56
CA THR A 29 -9.12 3.67 12.83
C THR A 29 -9.50 5.11 13.15
N ASP A 30 -9.34 6.02 12.17
CA ASP A 30 -9.70 7.43 12.31
C ASP A 30 -11.20 7.64 12.56
N VAL A 31 -12.06 6.87 11.90
CA VAL A 31 -13.51 6.89 12.15
C VAL A 31 -13.80 6.52 13.61
N TRP A 32 -13.20 5.46 14.12
CA TRP A 32 -13.39 5.04 15.50
C TRP A 32 -12.87 6.06 16.52
N VAL A 33 -11.67 6.60 16.28
CA VAL A 33 -11.06 7.64 17.14
C VAL A 33 -11.93 8.91 17.16
N ARG A 34 -12.37 9.39 16.00
CA ARG A 34 -13.24 10.56 15.90
C ARG A 34 -14.56 10.34 16.64
N PHE A 35 -15.13 9.15 16.51
CA PHE A 35 -16.32 8.79 17.28
C PHE A 35 -16.06 8.86 18.79
N GLN A 36 -14.95 8.30 19.31
CA GLN A 36 -14.60 8.36 20.73
C GLN A 36 -14.43 9.80 21.22
N LYS A 37 -13.73 10.63 20.45
CA LYS A 37 -13.56 12.06 20.74
C LYS A 37 -14.91 12.81 20.75
N LEU A 38 -15.78 12.54 19.81
CA LEU A 38 -17.13 13.12 19.76
C LEU A 38 -18.01 12.72 20.94
N ARG A 39 -17.78 11.52 21.50
CA ARG A 39 -18.42 11.05 22.75
C ARG A 39 -17.84 11.70 24.01
N GLY A 40 -16.80 12.54 23.88
CA GLY A 40 -16.16 13.24 24.99
C GLY A 40 -15.12 12.41 25.74
N HIS A 41 -14.56 11.37 25.12
CA HIS A 41 -13.48 10.57 25.69
C HIS A 41 -12.11 11.19 25.41
N GLU A 42 -11.16 10.99 26.31
CA GLU A 42 -9.74 11.30 26.10
C GLU A 42 -9.15 10.18 25.23
N CYS A 43 -9.02 10.44 23.96
CA CYS A 43 -8.62 9.44 22.98
C CYS A 43 -7.49 9.98 22.09
N TYR A 44 -6.37 9.25 22.05
CA TYR A 44 -5.20 9.60 21.27
C TYR A 44 -4.95 8.60 20.15
N TYR A 45 -4.69 9.11 18.95
CA TYR A 45 -4.35 8.30 17.78
C TYR A 45 -2.88 8.49 17.41
N CYS A 46 -2.08 7.45 17.61
CA CYS A 46 -0.66 7.44 17.32
C CYS A 46 -0.33 6.41 16.24
N CYS A 47 0.58 6.78 15.34
CA CYS A 47 1.15 5.90 14.33
C CYS A 47 2.59 6.32 14.04
N ALA A 48 3.30 5.54 13.22
CA ALA A 48 4.66 5.83 12.77
C ALA A 48 4.94 5.10 11.46
N ASP A 49 6.05 5.44 10.79
CA ASP A 49 6.60 4.57 9.74
C ASP A 49 7.46 3.47 10.36
N ASP A 50 7.32 2.25 9.86
CA ASP A 50 8.26 1.16 10.06
C ASP A 50 9.42 1.33 9.07
N THR A 51 10.61 1.63 9.60
CA THR A 51 11.73 2.18 8.80
C THR A 51 12.94 1.29 8.70
N HIS A 52 13.01 0.19 9.43
CA HIS A 52 14.20 -0.64 9.50
C HIS A 52 14.17 -1.83 8.54
N GLY A 53 15.31 -2.41 8.31
CA GLY A 53 15.47 -3.65 7.57
C GLY A 53 16.30 -3.55 6.29
N THR A 54 16.68 -4.70 5.79
CA THR A 54 17.47 -4.87 4.55
C THR A 54 16.80 -4.21 3.32
N PRO A 55 15.47 -4.31 3.11
CA PRO A 55 14.84 -3.67 1.95
C PRO A 55 15.02 -2.15 1.90
N VAL A 56 14.91 -1.46 3.03
CA VAL A 56 15.14 0.00 3.12
C VAL A 56 16.60 0.32 2.84
N MET A 57 17.53 -0.42 3.46
CA MET A 57 18.96 -0.26 3.24
C MET A 57 19.33 -0.38 1.76
N LEU A 58 18.89 -1.44 1.09
CA LEU A 58 19.19 -1.68 -0.33
C LEU A 58 18.51 -0.66 -1.25
N ALA A 59 17.29 -0.22 -0.92
CA ALA A 59 16.61 0.82 -1.68
C ALA A 59 17.36 2.16 -1.61
N ALA A 60 17.86 2.53 -0.43
CA ALA A 60 18.67 3.73 -0.24
C ALA A 60 20.01 3.63 -1.00
N GLN A 61 20.70 2.49 -0.91
CA GLN A 61 21.93 2.23 -1.67
C GLN A 61 21.73 2.36 -3.18
N LYS A 62 20.61 1.82 -3.71
CA LYS A 62 20.28 1.93 -5.14
C LYS A 62 20.05 3.38 -5.57
N GLN A 63 19.57 4.24 -4.68
CA GLN A 63 19.38 5.67 -4.93
C GLN A 63 20.64 6.50 -4.64
N GLY A 64 21.69 5.90 -4.07
CA GLY A 64 22.93 6.60 -3.70
C GLY A 64 22.76 7.61 -2.55
N ILE A 65 21.80 7.39 -1.65
CA ILE A 65 21.51 8.24 -0.50
C ILE A 65 21.62 7.45 0.82
N ALA A 66 21.72 8.16 1.94
CA ALA A 66 21.67 7.52 3.25
C ALA A 66 20.27 6.96 3.54
N PRO A 67 20.15 5.82 4.25
CA PRO A 67 18.84 5.29 4.65
C PRO A 67 18.00 6.30 5.45
N GLU A 68 18.64 7.09 6.32
CA GLU A 68 18.00 8.13 7.12
C GLU A 68 17.33 9.21 6.26
N ASP A 69 17.99 9.64 5.18
CA ASP A 69 17.44 10.62 4.24
C ASP A 69 16.26 10.04 3.45
N MET A 70 16.36 8.77 3.06
CA MET A 70 15.28 8.07 2.37
C MET A 70 14.03 7.97 3.24
N ILE A 71 14.15 7.49 4.49
CA ILE A 71 13.00 7.34 5.39
C ILE A 71 12.38 8.69 5.78
N ALA A 72 13.20 9.74 5.90
CA ALA A 72 12.68 11.09 6.15
C ALA A 72 11.77 11.56 5.02
N LYS A 73 12.21 11.37 3.77
CA LYS A 73 11.41 11.71 2.58
C LYS A 73 10.13 10.87 2.50
N VAL A 74 10.23 9.56 2.71
CA VAL A 74 9.06 8.66 2.70
C VAL A 74 8.04 9.08 3.76
N ARG A 75 8.49 9.45 4.96
CA ARG A 75 7.61 9.95 6.02
C ARG A 75 6.84 11.20 5.62
N GLU A 76 7.49 12.15 4.95
CA GLU A 76 6.82 13.34 4.43
C GLU A 76 5.74 13.00 3.41
N GLU A 77 6.03 12.06 2.49
CA GLU A 77 5.07 11.57 1.50
C GLU A 77 3.89 10.86 2.16
N HIS A 78 4.13 9.93 3.09
CA HIS A 78 3.09 9.21 3.81
C HIS A 78 2.20 10.17 4.62
N LEU A 79 2.81 11.12 5.34
CA LEU A 79 2.05 12.09 6.12
C LEU A 79 1.21 13.02 5.24
N ALA A 80 1.70 13.40 4.07
CA ALA A 80 0.94 14.18 3.09
C ALA A 80 -0.28 13.38 2.58
N ASP A 81 -0.10 12.11 2.26
CA ASP A 81 -1.17 11.21 1.82
C ASP A 81 -2.25 11.05 2.90
N PHE A 82 -1.86 10.74 4.14
CA PHE A 82 -2.79 10.59 5.26
C PHE A 82 -3.53 11.89 5.59
N THR A 83 -2.83 13.00 5.62
CA THR A 83 -3.43 14.32 5.84
C THR A 83 -4.42 14.66 4.71
N GLY A 84 -4.06 14.35 3.46
CA GLY A 84 -4.92 14.51 2.30
C GLY A 84 -6.22 13.70 2.41
N PHE A 85 -6.20 12.55 3.05
CA PHE A 85 -7.39 11.74 3.36
C PHE A 85 -8.09 12.11 4.69
N ASN A 86 -7.71 13.24 5.29
CA ASN A 86 -8.25 13.73 6.57
C ASN A 86 -8.04 12.74 7.75
N ILE A 87 -6.96 11.96 7.73
CA ILE A 87 -6.58 11.14 8.88
C ILE A 87 -6.01 12.04 9.98
N GLY A 88 -6.62 11.99 11.15
CA GLY A 88 -6.32 12.90 12.26
C GLY A 88 -5.45 12.26 13.34
N TYR A 89 -4.17 12.00 13.03
CA TYR A 89 -3.23 11.56 14.05
C TYR A 89 -2.97 12.65 15.10
N ASP A 90 -2.95 12.26 16.37
CA ASP A 90 -2.40 13.11 17.42
C ASP A 90 -0.86 13.11 17.39
N ASN A 91 -0.25 12.00 16.94
CA ASN A 91 1.17 11.94 16.59
C ASN A 91 1.45 10.91 15.50
N TYR A 92 2.25 11.30 14.50
CA TYR A 92 2.82 10.41 13.49
C TYR A 92 4.34 10.50 13.55
N TYR A 93 5.02 9.36 13.69
CA TYR A 93 6.45 9.35 14.03
C TYR A 93 7.27 8.40 13.12
N SER A 94 8.35 7.85 13.64
CA SER A 94 9.25 6.92 12.95
C SER A 94 9.80 5.90 13.94
N THR A 95 9.94 4.64 13.52
CA THR A 95 10.66 3.64 14.32
C THR A 95 12.16 3.96 14.42
N HIS A 96 12.73 4.68 13.46
CA HIS A 96 14.09 5.21 13.58
C HIS A 96 14.11 6.49 14.43
N SER A 97 13.97 6.32 15.73
CA SER A 97 13.93 7.42 16.72
C SER A 97 14.64 7.05 18.01
N PRO A 98 15.13 8.05 18.76
CA PRO A 98 15.81 7.79 20.03
C PRO A 98 14.91 7.12 21.07
N GLU A 99 13.63 7.46 21.10
CA GLU A 99 12.65 6.85 21.99
C GLU A 99 12.45 5.37 21.64
N ASN A 100 12.33 5.03 20.34
CA ASN A 100 12.18 3.65 19.90
C ASN A 100 13.41 2.81 20.21
N LYS A 101 14.61 3.37 19.99
CA LYS A 101 15.88 2.73 20.35
C LYS A 101 15.92 2.39 21.83
N GLN A 102 15.58 3.36 22.68
CA GLN A 102 15.61 3.18 24.13
C GLN A 102 14.64 2.07 24.56
N PHE A 103 13.36 2.16 24.14
CA PHE A 103 12.36 1.15 24.48
C PHE A 103 12.69 -0.24 23.96
N SER A 104 13.18 -0.36 22.74
CA SER A 104 13.56 -1.66 22.15
C SER A 104 14.69 -2.30 22.95
N GLN A 105 15.68 -1.53 23.34
CA GLN A 105 16.79 -2.01 24.17
C GLN A 105 16.34 -2.37 25.58
N ASP A 106 15.45 -1.60 26.19
CA ASP A 106 14.94 -1.86 27.54
C ASP A 106 14.04 -3.10 27.59
N ILE A 107 13.15 -3.27 26.58
CA ILE A 107 12.36 -4.48 26.41
C ILE A 107 13.27 -5.69 26.25
N TYR A 108 14.29 -5.62 25.36
CA TYR A 108 15.25 -6.70 25.19
C TYR A 108 15.95 -7.08 26.48
N ARG A 109 16.44 -6.09 27.25
CA ARG A 109 17.10 -6.33 28.55
C ARG A 109 16.14 -7.00 29.55
N ALA A 110 14.90 -6.54 29.61
CA ALA A 110 13.89 -7.13 30.49
C ALA A 110 13.56 -8.58 30.07
N LEU A 111 13.36 -8.85 28.79
CA LEU A 111 13.15 -10.20 28.27
C LEU A 111 14.33 -11.12 28.56
N LYS A 112 15.57 -10.63 28.40
CA LYS A 112 16.79 -11.39 28.70
C LYS A 112 16.90 -11.68 30.20
N ALA A 113 16.63 -10.70 31.07
CA ALA A 113 16.63 -10.86 32.52
C ALA A 113 15.57 -11.89 32.98
N ASN A 114 14.43 -11.96 32.29
CA ASN A 114 13.36 -12.93 32.54
C ASN A 114 13.59 -14.29 31.85
N GLY A 115 14.79 -14.54 31.31
CA GLY A 115 15.15 -15.82 30.69
C GLY A 115 14.42 -16.11 29.37
N LYS A 116 13.83 -15.10 28.73
CA LYS A 116 13.07 -15.26 27.47
C LYS A 116 13.91 -15.04 26.20
N ILE A 117 15.19 -14.73 26.34
CA ILE A 117 16.14 -14.61 25.24
C ILE A 117 17.17 -15.72 25.34
N GLU A 118 17.44 -16.38 24.21
CA GLU A 118 18.47 -17.40 24.04
C GLU A 118 19.33 -17.10 22.83
N SER A 119 20.65 -17.40 22.87
CA SER A 119 21.50 -17.36 21.70
C SER A 119 21.76 -18.76 21.15
N ARG A 120 21.77 -18.89 19.84
CA ARG A 120 22.04 -20.13 19.10
C ARG A 120 22.89 -19.84 17.89
N VAL A 121 23.79 -20.76 17.55
CA VAL A 121 24.49 -20.72 16.26
C VAL A 121 23.60 -21.37 15.21
N ILE A 122 23.37 -20.68 14.11
CA ILE A 122 22.60 -21.15 12.95
C ILE A 122 23.40 -21.03 11.66
N GLU A 123 23.07 -21.87 10.69
CA GLU A 123 23.61 -21.78 9.34
C GLU A 123 22.71 -20.92 8.45
N GLN A 124 23.31 -19.97 7.74
CA GLN A 124 22.60 -19.08 6.80
C GLN A 124 23.40 -18.91 5.50
N LEU A 125 22.68 -18.58 4.44
CA LEU A 125 23.27 -18.25 3.15
C LEU A 125 23.88 -16.85 3.17
N PHE A 126 25.14 -16.74 2.76
CA PHE A 126 25.94 -15.51 2.73
C PHE A 126 26.31 -15.16 1.30
N ASP A 127 26.11 -13.91 0.93
CA ASP A 127 26.52 -13.36 -0.37
C ASP A 127 28.01 -12.92 -0.30
N PRO A 128 28.91 -13.61 -1.01
CA PRO A 128 30.33 -13.28 -0.96
C PRO A 128 30.70 -11.99 -1.69
N GLU A 129 29.85 -11.51 -2.63
CA GLU A 129 30.10 -10.25 -3.34
C GLU A 129 29.60 -9.05 -2.55
N LYS A 130 28.44 -9.16 -1.90
CA LYS A 130 27.86 -8.11 -1.06
C LYS A 130 28.33 -8.16 0.39
N GLN A 131 29.04 -9.22 0.78
CA GLN A 131 29.52 -9.42 2.16
C GLN A 131 28.41 -9.32 3.19
N MET A 132 27.27 -9.99 2.93
CA MET A 132 26.12 -9.97 3.81
C MET A 132 25.40 -11.32 3.84
N PHE A 133 24.78 -11.63 4.99
CA PHE A 133 23.81 -12.72 5.09
C PHE A 133 22.54 -12.36 4.33
N LEU A 134 21.97 -13.34 3.63
CA LEU A 134 20.79 -13.15 2.79
C LEU A 134 19.52 -13.49 3.57
N PRO A 135 18.59 -12.54 3.75
CA PRO A 135 17.22 -12.84 4.14
C PRO A 135 16.53 -13.75 3.11
N ASP A 136 15.56 -14.54 3.53
CA ASP A 136 14.90 -15.56 2.70
C ASP A 136 14.43 -15.04 1.34
N ARG A 137 13.85 -13.84 1.29
CA ARG A 137 13.40 -13.18 0.07
C ARG A 137 14.51 -12.61 -0.82
N PHE A 138 15.75 -12.65 -0.37
CA PHE A 138 16.91 -12.27 -1.15
C PHE A 138 17.71 -13.48 -1.65
N VAL A 139 17.19 -14.70 -1.42
CA VAL A 139 17.67 -15.93 -2.04
C VAL A 139 16.65 -16.38 -3.07
N LYS A 140 17.10 -16.78 -4.24
CA LYS A 140 16.31 -17.42 -5.28
C LYS A 140 16.97 -18.71 -5.72
N GLY A 141 16.15 -19.63 -6.25
CA GLY A 141 16.62 -20.90 -6.76
C GLY A 141 15.49 -21.74 -7.34
N GLU A 142 15.78 -22.98 -7.60
CA GLU A 142 14.81 -23.96 -8.08
C GLU A 142 14.10 -24.59 -6.89
N CYS A 143 12.76 -24.69 -6.97
CA CYS A 143 11.93 -25.32 -5.93
C CYS A 143 12.31 -26.79 -5.72
N PRO A 144 12.58 -27.25 -4.48
CA PRO A 144 12.97 -28.64 -4.23
C PRO A 144 11.85 -29.65 -4.52
N LYS A 145 10.58 -29.20 -4.62
CA LYS A 145 9.43 -30.08 -4.83
C LYS A 145 8.94 -30.12 -6.28
N CYS A 146 8.73 -28.98 -6.91
CA CYS A 146 8.14 -28.93 -8.26
C CYS A 146 9.12 -28.48 -9.34
N HIS A 147 10.36 -28.17 -8.99
CA HIS A 147 11.44 -27.76 -9.89
C HIS A 147 11.17 -26.43 -10.65
N ALA A 148 10.22 -25.65 -10.19
CA ALA A 148 10.00 -24.29 -10.74
C ALA A 148 11.23 -23.43 -10.47
N GLN A 149 11.69 -22.72 -11.49
CA GLN A 149 12.86 -21.85 -11.42
C GLN A 149 12.53 -20.51 -10.74
N ASP A 150 13.55 -19.80 -10.26
CA ASP A 150 13.47 -18.45 -9.70
C ASP A 150 12.55 -18.27 -8.49
N GLN A 151 12.35 -19.34 -7.73
CA GLN A 151 11.53 -19.31 -6.52
C GLN A 151 12.28 -18.68 -5.35
N TYR A 152 11.55 -17.94 -4.49
CA TYR A 152 12.13 -17.33 -3.30
C TYR A 152 12.46 -18.35 -2.21
N GLY A 153 13.33 -17.96 -1.26
CA GLY A 153 13.85 -18.84 -0.22
C GLY A 153 12.87 -19.24 0.89
N ASP A 154 11.67 -18.66 0.91
CA ASP A 154 10.66 -18.95 1.92
C ASP A 154 9.54 -19.88 1.41
N ASN A 155 9.17 -19.75 0.14
CA ASN A 155 8.09 -20.55 -0.45
C ASN A 155 8.13 -20.58 -1.97
N CYS A 156 7.51 -21.59 -2.56
CA CYS A 156 7.32 -21.69 -3.99
C CYS A 156 6.01 -21.02 -4.43
N GLU A 157 6.10 -20.02 -5.29
CA GLU A 157 4.92 -19.32 -5.83
C GLU A 157 4.07 -20.20 -6.79
N VAL A 158 4.66 -21.28 -7.31
CA VAL A 158 3.99 -22.20 -8.26
C VAL A 158 3.23 -23.30 -7.56
N CYS A 159 3.84 -23.99 -6.59
CA CYS A 159 3.20 -25.14 -5.91
C CYS A 159 2.81 -24.86 -4.44
N GLY A 160 3.13 -23.68 -3.90
CA GLY A 160 2.77 -23.27 -2.55
C GLY A 160 3.54 -23.98 -1.41
N THR A 161 4.56 -24.81 -1.74
CA THR A 161 5.37 -25.48 -0.71
C THR A 161 6.28 -24.47 -0.02
N THR A 162 6.34 -24.54 1.30
CA THR A 162 7.31 -23.82 2.14
C THR A 162 8.56 -24.66 2.37
N TYR A 163 9.71 -24.01 2.46
CA TYR A 163 11.02 -24.62 2.69
C TYR A 163 12.00 -23.60 3.28
N SER A 164 13.14 -24.06 3.79
CA SER A 164 14.26 -23.19 4.15
C SER A 164 15.01 -22.73 2.89
N PRO A 165 15.60 -21.51 2.87
CA PRO A 165 16.47 -21.06 1.76
C PRO A 165 17.58 -22.04 1.40
N THR A 166 18.07 -22.79 2.38
CA THR A 166 19.13 -23.81 2.20
C THR A 166 18.68 -25.06 1.47
N GLU A 167 17.36 -25.27 1.33
CA GLU A 167 16.78 -26.42 0.61
C GLU A 167 16.59 -26.14 -0.88
N LEU A 168 16.69 -24.86 -1.31
CA LEU A 168 16.62 -24.52 -2.73
C LEU A 168 17.72 -25.21 -3.54
N ILE A 169 17.36 -25.68 -4.72
CA ILE A 169 18.32 -26.25 -5.68
C ILE A 169 18.95 -25.08 -6.45
N ASN A 170 20.29 -25.10 -6.54
CA ASN A 170 21.08 -24.04 -7.21
C ASN A 170 20.72 -22.63 -6.71
N PRO A 171 20.78 -22.34 -5.40
CA PRO A 171 20.44 -21.04 -4.89
C PRO A 171 21.40 -19.96 -5.41
N TYR A 172 20.86 -18.76 -5.64
CA TYR A 172 21.64 -17.57 -5.98
C TYR A 172 21.12 -16.34 -5.23
N SER A 173 22.01 -15.36 -5.01
CA SER A 173 21.64 -14.08 -4.41
C SER A 173 20.79 -13.26 -5.38
N ALA A 174 19.60 -12.86 -4.96
CA ALA A 174 18.76 -11.93 -5.72
C ALA A 174 19.34 -10.50 -5.75
N VAL A 175 20.38 -10.22 -4.94
CA VAL A 175 21.02 -8.90 -4.86
C VAL A 175 22.19 -8.77 -5.82
N SER A 176 23.04 -9.79 -5.92
CA SER A 176 24.28 -9.77 -6.74
C SER A 176 24.26 -10.77 -7.91
N GLY A 177 23.41 -11.79 -7.84
CA GLY A 177 23.45 -12.94 -8.74
C GLY A 177 24.50 -13.99 -8.36
N ALA A 178 25.34 -13.73 -7.35
CA ALA A 178 26.38 -14.63 -6.92
C ALA A 178 25.81 -15.92 -6.30
N LYS A 179 26.57 -17.01 -6.40
CA LYS A 179 26.25 -18.23 -5.65
C LYS A 179 26.57 -18.00 -4.18
N PRO A 180 25.57 -18.14 -3.27
CA PRO A 180 25.78 -17.91 -1.85
C PRO A 180 26.57 -19.05 -1.22
N GLU A 181 27.26 -18.71 -0.14
CA GLU A 181 28.01 -19.65 0.71
C GLU A 181 27.21 -19.91 1.99
N LEU A 182 27.28 -21.14 2.51
CA LEU A 182 26.73 -21.46 3.82
C LEU A 182 27.72 -21.02 4.90
N ARG A 183 27.28 -20.21 5.86
CA ARG A 183 28.09 -19.73 6.98
C ARG A 183 27.34 -19.81 8.29
N GLU A 184 28.04 -20.09 9.36
CA GLU A 184 27.50 -20.06 10.72
C GLU A 184 27.46 -18.61 11.25
N SER A 185 26.38 -18.29 11.97
CA SER A 185 26.26 -17.05 12.71
C SER A 185 25.53 -17.26 14.02
N GLU A 186 25.92 -16.57 15.09
CA GLU A 186 25.20 -16.55 16.35
C GLU A 186 23.99 -15.64 16.24
N HIS A 187 22.81 -16.16 16.55
CA HIS A 187 21.56 -15.40 16.54
C HIS A 187 20.87 -15.44 17.90
N PHE A 188 20.06 -14.42 18.16
CA PHE A 188 19.28 -14.29 19.39
C PHE A 188 17.81 -14.61 19.09
N PHE A 189 17.23 -15.44 19.96
CA PHE A 189 15.87 -15.91 19.82
C PHE A 189 15.01 -15.49 21.02
N PHE A 190 13.84 -14.94 20.75
CA PHE A 190 12.80 -14.81 21.76
C PHE A 190 12.07 -16.15 21.87
N LYS A 191 12.09 -16.73 23.07
CA LYS A 191 11.51 -18.04 23.37
C LYS A 191 9.99 -18.01 23.41
N LEU A 192 9.37 -17.75 22.25
CA LEU A 192 7.93 -17.57 22.10
C LEU A 192 7.17 -18.84 22.50
N GLY A 193 7.73 -20.02 22.23
CA GLY A 193 7.15 -21.31 22.64
C GLY A 193 6.91 -21.39 24.16
N GLU A 194 7.82 -20.85 24.98
CA GLU A 194 7.66 -20.79 26.43
C GLU A 194 6.61 -19.76 26.92
N CYS A 195 6.04 -18.96 26.01
CA CYS A 195 4.99 -18.00 26.31
C CYS A 195 3.59 -18.54 26.03
N ALA A 196 3.47 -19.79 25.57
CA ALA A 196 2.23 -20.38 25.08
C ALA A 196 1.08 -20.35 26.11
N ASP A 197 1.34 -20.66 27.38
CA ASP A 197 0.30 -20.66 28.43
C ASP A 197 -0.28 -19.27 28.64
N PHE A 198 0.59 -18.26 28.72
CA PHE A 198 0.16 -16.85 28.79
C PHE A 198 -0.66 -16.47 27.56
N LEU A 199 -0.19 -16.81 26.36
CA LEU A 199 -0.84 -16.44 25.12
C LEU A 199 -2.19 -17.15 24.95
N LYS A 200 -2.32 -18.42 25.32
CA LYS A 200 -3.60 -19.14 25.36
C LYS A 200 -4.61 -18.46 26.28
N ALA A 201 -4.17 -18.08 27.49
CA ALA A 201 -5.01 -17.36 28.44
C ALA A 201 -5.40 -15.96 27.93
N TRP A 202 -4.47 -15.19 27.39
CA TRP A 202 -4.73 -13.82 26.92
C TRP A 202 -5.63 -13.83 25.68
N THR A 203 -5.33 -14.63 24.65
CA THR A 203 -6.09 -14.65 23.38
C THR A 203 -7.53 -15.12 23.56
N SER A 204 -7.79 -16.04 24.53
CA SER A 204 -9.13 -16.53 24.85
C SER A 204 -9.82 -15.72 25.94
N GLY A 205 -9.11 -14.80 26.56
CA GLY A 205 -9.61 -13.95 27.65
C GLY A 205 -10.43 -12.76 27.20
N ASN A 206 -11.05 -12.12 28.19
CA ASN A 206 -11.77 -10.89 28.02
C ASN A 206 -11.01 -9.74 28.68
N ASN A 207 -11.08 -8.57 28.07
CA ASN A 207 -10.47 -7.38 28.65
C ASN A 207 -11.26 -6.92 29.91
N PRO A 208 -10.60 -6.33 30.91
CA PRO A 208 -11.22 -5.97 32.18
C PRO A 208 -12.12 -4.73 32.11
N HIS A 209 -12.10 -3.94 31.02
CA HIS A 209 -12.82 -2.67 30.93
C HIS A 209 -14.30 -2.85 30.62
N ASP A 210 -14.61 -3.70 29.64
CA ASP A 210 -16.01 -3.93 29.19
C ASP A 210 -16.39 -5.42 29.14
N GLY A 211 -15.46 -6.31 29.51
CA GLY A 211 -15.65 -7.75 29.48
C GLY A 211 -15.72 -8.35 28.09
N LYS A 212 -15.38 -7.59 27.04
CA LYS A 212 -15.37 -8.12 25.67
C LYS A 212 -14.04 -8.86 25.38
N PRO A 213 -14.04 -9.80 24.42
CA PRO A 213 -12.81 -10.48 24.04
C PRO A 213 -11.73 -9.52 23.54
N HIS A 214 -10.46 -9.87 23.77
CA HIS A 214 -9.32 -9.14 23.18
C HIS A 214 -9.27 -9.21 21.66
N LEU A 215 -9.78 -10.29 21.08
CA LEU A 215 -9.74 -10.61 19.65
C LEU A 215 -11.12 -10.88 19.07
N GLN A 216 -11.26 -10.63 17.77
CA GLN A 216 -12.41 -11.06 16.99
C GLN A 216 -12.46 -12.61 16.93
N ALA A 217 -13.64 -13.19 16.71
CA ALA A 217 -13.82 -14.65 16.70
C ALA A 217 -12.94 -15.35 15.64
N GLU A 218 -12.82 -14.76 14.46
CA GLU A 218 -11.98 -15.28 13.37
C GLU A 218 -10.50 -15.24 13.76
N ALA A 219 -10.04 -14.17 14.40
CA ALA A 219 -8.67 -14.04 14.91
C ALA A 219 -8.41 -15.07 16.02
N LEU A 220 -9.33 -15.22 16.96
CA LEU A 220 -9.21 -16.23 18.00
C LEU A 220 -9.11 -17.66 17.46
N ASN A 221 -9.90 -18.00 16.44
CA ASN A 221 -9.80 -19.31 15.79
C ASN A 221 -8.42 -19.51 15.16
N LYS A 222 -7.87 -18.47 14.54
CA LYS A 222 -6.51 -18.55 13.98
C LYS A 222 -5.43 -18.68 15.05
N MET A 223 -5.62 -18.03 16.21
CA MET A 223 -4.70 -18.20 17.35
C MET A 223 -4.70 -19.66 17.85
N LYS A 224 -5.85 -20.32 17.93
CA LYS A 224 -5.94 -21.73 18.32
C LYS A 224 -5.15 -22.65 17.39
N GLU A 225 -5.18 -22.40 16.08
CA GLU A 225 -4.37 -23.16 15.12
C GLU A 225 -2.87 -23.02 15.39
N TRP A 226 -2.39 -21.79 15.66
CA TRP A 226 -0.97 -21.51 15.89
C TRP A 226 -0.48 -21.89 17.28
N LEU A 227 -1.33 -21.78 18.31
CA LEU A 227 -0.98 -22.10 19.69
C LEU A 227 -1.06 -23.63 19.98
N GLY A 228 -1.76 -24.38 19.13
CA GLY A 228 -2.02 -25.81 19.35
C GLY A 228 -3.09 -26.06 20.41
N GLU A 229 -3.53 -27.31 20.52
CA GLU A 229 -4.50 -27.79 21.51
C GLU A 229 -3.80 -28.46 22.70
N GLY A 230 -4.36 -28.32 23.90
CA GLY A 230 -3.86 -28.94 25.12
C GLY A 230 -2.50 -28.35 25.59
N GLU A 231 -1.60 -29.23 26.03
CA GLU A 231 -0.27 -28.86 26.54
C GLU A 231 0.77 -28.69 25.43
N GLU A 232 0.52 -29.22 24.24
CA GLU A 232 1.40 -29.06 23.08
C GLU A 232 1.24 -27.68 22.45
N THR A 233 2.34 -27.11 22.03
CA THR A 233 2.36 -25.86 21.25
C THR A 233 3.11 -26.06 19.94
N THR A 234 2.60 -25.44 18.88
CA THR A 234 3.27 -25.39 17.56
C THR A 234 4.12 -24.14 17.38
N LEU A 235 4.13 -23.24 18.40
CA LEU A 235 4.93 -22.04 18.34
C LEU A 235 6.42 -22.35 18.38
N SER A 236 7.14 -21.86 17.38
CA SER A 236 8.59 -21.84 17.36
C SER A 236 9.13 -20.55 17.98
N ASP A 237 10.38 -20.63 18.48
CA ASP A 237 11.08 -19.47 18.96
C ASP A 237 11.34 -18.49 17.78
N TRP A 238 11.36 -17.21 18.11
CA TRP A 238 11.47 -16.14 17.10
C TRP A 238 12.88 -15.58 17.04
N ASP A 239 13.52 -15.66 15.87
CA ASP A 239 14.82 -15.03 15.62
C ASP A 239 14.66 -13.49 15.55
N ILE A 240 15.18 -12.82 16.57
CA ILE A 240 15.09 -11.35 16.76
C ILE A 240 16.34 -10.60 16.34
N SER A 241 17.31 -11.28 15.72
CA SER A 241 18.61 -10.69 15.37
C SER A 241 18.90 -10.74 13.87
N ARG A 242 19.72 -9.81 13.42
CA ARG A 242 20.26 -9.78 12.05
C ARG A 242 21.73 -9.37 12.11
N ASP A 243 22.52 -9.93 11.20
CA ASP A 243 23.93 -9.59 11.04
C ASP A 243 24.14 -8.27 10.26
N ALA A 244 25.25 -7.60 10.54
CA ALA A 244 25.70 -6.49 9.70
C ALA A 244 26.04 -6.98 8.26
N PRO A 245 25.82 -6.15 7.21
CA PRO A 245 25.23 -4.81 7.24
C PRO A 245 23.71 -4.87 7.34
N TYR A 246 23.12 -4.04 8.20
CA TYR A 246 21.70 -3.97 8.41
C TYR A 246 21.30 -2.55 8.87
N PHE A 247 20.22 -2.02 8.37
CA PHE A 247 19.69 -0.74 8.84
C PHE A 247 18.69 -0.98 9.98
N GLY A 248 19.09 -0.64 11.19
CA GLY A 248 18.32 -0.87 12.42
C GLY A 248 19.11 -0.51 13.66
N PHE A 249 18.61 -0.90 14.83
CA PHE A 249 19.31 -0.68 16.09
C PHE A 249 20.15 -1.88 16.50
N GLU A 250 21.36 -1.61 16.94
CA GLU A 250 22.25 -2.64 17.43
C GLU A 250 21.75 -3.23 18.76
N ILE A 251 21.86 -4.55 18.90
CA ILE A 251 21.49 -5.28 20.11
C ILE A 251 22.49 -4.94 21.23
N PRO A 252 22.05 -4.57 22.44
CA PRO A 252 22.94 -4.33 23.56
C PRO A 252 23.85 -5.54 23.83
N ASP A 253 25.14 -5.29 24.07
CA ASP A 253 26.16 -6.29 24.36
C ASP A 253 26.43 -7.32 23.25
N ALA A 254 26.01 -7.04 22.00
CA ALA A 254 26.21 -7.90 20.83
C ALA A 254 26.66 -7.08 19.61
N PRO A 255 27.91 -6.60 19.57
CA PRO A 255 28.41 -5.77 18.48
C PRO A 255 28.25 -6.44 17.10
N GLY A 256 27.75 -5.69 16.11
CA GLY A 256 27.50 -6.19 14.76
C GLY A 256 26.19 -7.00 14.62
N LYS A 257 25.41 -7.11 15.69
CA LYS A 257 24.07 -7.71 15.67
C LYS A 257 23.00 -6.64 15.85
N TYR A 258 21.97 -6.70 15.05
CA TYR A 258 20.89 -5.70 14.99
C TYR A 258 19.56 -6.35 15.33
N PHE A 259 18.62 -5.59 15.90
CA PHE A 259 17.27 -6.09 16.08
C PHE A 259 16.60 -6.33 14.73
N TYR A 260 15.97 -7.49 14.61
CA TYR A 260 15.06 -7.74 13.50
C TYR A 260 13.87 -6.78 13.57
N VAL A 261 13.47 -6.25 12.43
CA VAL A 261 12.44 -5.21 12.31
C VAL A 261 11.16 -5.51 13.10
N TRP A 262 10.74 -6.76 13.21
CA TRP A 262 9.54 -7.13 13.96
C TRP A 262 9.69 -7.10 15.49
N LEU A 263 10.91 -6.95 16.00
CA LEU A 263 11.08 -6.63 17.43
C LEU A 263 10.81 -5.14 17.68
N ASP A 264 11.39 -4.25 16.89
CA ASP A 264 11.36 -2.81 17.16
C ASP A 264 10.19 -2.09 16.45
N ALA A 265 9.56 -2.70 15.44
CA ALA A 265 8.40 -2.12 14.77
C ALA A 265 7.21 -1.88 15.73
N PRO A 266 6.69 -2.87 16.49
CA PRO A 266 5.58 -2.62 17.41
C PRO A 266 5.96 -1.70 18.58
N VAL A 267 7.24 -1.61 18.94
CA VAL A 267 7.74 -0.63 19.91
C VAL A 267 7.56 0.81 19.40
N GLY A 268 7.45 0.99 18.09
CA GLY A 268 7.11 2.27 17.44
C GLY A 268 5.81 2.88 17.95
N TYR A 269 4.86 2.08 18.40
CA TYR A 269 3.63 2.57 19.05
C TYR A 269 3.95 3.29 20.36
N MET A 270 4.84 2.70 21.17
CA MET A 270 5.31 3.31 22.42
C MET A 270 6.09 4.60 22.13
N ALA A 271 7.00 4.56 21.16
CA ALA A 271 7.83 5.71 20.79
C ALA A 271 6.98 6.89 20.29
N SER A 272 5.99 6.63 19.43
CA SER A 272 5.09 7.66 18.93
C SER A 272 4.25 8.27 20.04
N PHE A 273 3.69 7.43 20.92
CA PHE A 273 2.92 7.92 22.07
C PHE A 273 3.79 8.66 23.09
N LYS A 274 5.02 8.19 23.37
CA LYS A 274 5.97 8.91 24.24
C LYS A 274 6.27 10.32 23.70
N LYS A 275 6.47 10.43 22.40
CA LYS A 275 6.68 11.73 21.73
C LYS A 275 5.49 12.66 21.90
N LEU A 276 4.26 12.13 21.82
CA LEU A 276 3.04 12.87 22.10
C LEU A 276 3.01 13.31 23.59
N CYS A 277 3.25 12.38 24.51
CA CYS A 277 3.23 12.63 25.94
C CYS A 277 4.16 13.79 26.33
N ASP A 278 5.39 13.78 25.79
CA ASP A 278 6.39 14.83 26.06
C ASP A 278 5.96 16.20 25.50
N ARG A 279 5.20 16.19 24.37
CA ARG A 279 4.72 17.42 23.74
C ARG A 279 3.54 18.06 24.49
N ILE A 280 2.63 17.26 25.02
CA ILE A 280 1.38 17.76 25.59
C ILE A 280 1.25 17.54 27.11
N GLY A 281 2.29 17.00 27.77
CA GLY A 281 2.36 16.88 29.21
C GLY A 281 1.53 15.73 29.82
N ILE A 282 1.40 14.60 29.07
CA ILE A 282 0.73 13.39 29.55
C ILE A 282 1.75 12.45 30.17
N ASP A 283 1.36 11.73 31.21
CA ASP A 283 2.18 10.67 31.81
C ASP A 283 2.12 9.40 30.92
N PHE A 284 3.25 9.03 30.32
CA PHE A 284 3.40 7.83 29.52
C PHE A 284 3.12 6.55 30.32
N ASP A 285 3.58 6.50 31.58
CA ASP A 285 3.43 5.32 32.42
C ASP A 285 1.98 5.06 32.79
N GLU A 286 1.12 6.09 32.83
CA GLU A 286 -0.32 5.90 33.03
C GLU A 286 -0.92 4.95 31.99
N TYR A 287 -0.35 4.91 30.77
CA TYR A 287 -0.85 4.08 29.66
C TYR A 287 -0.11 2.75 29.51
N PHE A 288 1.18 2.67 29.83
CA PHE A 288 2.00 1.49 29.51
C PHE A 288 2.44 0.64 30.71
N LYS A 289 2.31 1.09 31.95
CA LYS A 289 2.62 0.26 33.12
C LYS A 289 1.70 -0.97 33.18
N ALA A 290 2.18 -2.06 33.75
CA ALA A 290 1.50 -3.36 33.78
C ALA A 290 0.08 -3.32 34.37
N ASP A 291 -0.16 -2.46 35.36
CA ASP A 291 -1.44 -2.28 36.07
C ASP A 291 -2.27 -1.09 35.56
N SER A 292 -1.95 -0.59 34.36
CA SER A 292 -2.68 0.54 33.75
C SER A 292 -4.18 0.26 33.65
N GLN A 293 -4.97 1.29 33.99
CA GLN A 293 -6.44 1.27 33.87
C GLN A 293 -6.95 2.00 32.62
N THR A 294 -6.05 2.43 31.73
CA THR A 294 -6.42 3.01 30.44
C THR A 294 -6.72 1.91 29.41
N GLU A 295 -7.22 2.27 28.25
CA GLU A 295 -7.50 1.35 27.18
C GLU A 295 -6.48 1.50 26.05
N MET A 296 -6.10 0.41 25.37
CA MET A 296 -5.19 0.42 24.24
C MET A 296 -5.70 -0.52 23.13
N TYR A 297 -5.94 0.04 21.95
CA TYR A 297 -6.45 -0.69 20.81
C TYR A 297 -5.52 -0.58 19.61
N HIS A 298 -5.28 -1.72 18.96
CA HIS A 298 -4.54 -1.81 17.70
C HIS A 298 -5.47 -2.19 16.57
N PHE A 299 -5.49 -1.38 15.50
CA PHE A 299 -6.16 -1.71 14.24
C PHE A 299 -5.11 -2.15 13.23
N ILE A 300 -5.31 -3.31 12.60
CA ILE A 300 -4.29 -3.96 11.77
C ILE A 300 -4.89 -4.66 10.55
N GLY A 301 -4.07 -4.91 9.53
CA GLY A 301 -4.38 -5.87 8.48
C GLY A 301 -4.29 -7.34 8.99
N LYS A 302 -5.07 -8.22 8.42
CA LYS A 302 -5.09 -9.66 8.80
C LYS A 302 -3.75 -10.38 8.60
N ASP A 303 -2.89 -9.86 7.73
CA ASP A 303 -1.57 -10.41 7.41
C ASP A 303 -0.54 -10.26 8.53
N ILE A 304 -0.75 -9.32 9.44
CA ILE A 304 0.13 -9.06 10.58
C ILE A 304 -0.48 -9.48 11.93
N LEU A 305 -1.54 -10.27 11.87
CA LEU A 305 -2.23 -10.75 13.06
C LEU A 305 -1.31 -11.57 13.99
N TYR A 306 -0.42 -12.40 13.42
CA TYR A 306 0.56 -13.18 14.18
C TYR A 306 1.40 -12.29 15.12
N PHE A 307 1.91 -11.18 14.60
CA PHE A 307 2.77 -10.28 15.35
C PHE A 307 2.03 -9.52 16.46
N HIS A 308 0.78 -9.11 16.21
CA HIS A 308 0.01 -8.29 17.15
C HIS A 308 -0.79 -9.09 18.17
N ALA A 309 -1.09 -10.35 17.89
CA ALA A 309 -1.87 -11.20 18.79
C ALA A 309 -1.03 -12.25 19.54
N LEU A 310 0.22 -12.50 19.13
CA LEU A 310 1.12 -13.42 19.82
C LEU A 310 2.40 -12.73 20.26
N PHE A 311 3.20 -12.25 19.31
CA PHE A 311 4.53 -11.73 19.59
C PHE A 311 4.48 -10.47 20.47
N TRP A 312 3.71 -9.47 20.08
CA TRP A 312 3.61 -8.19 20.80
C TRP A 312 3.04 -8.32 22.21
N PRO A 313 1.92 -9.02 22.48
CA PRO A 313 1.44 -9.26 23.83
C PRO A 313 2.44 -10.01 24.71
N ALA A 314 3.16 -10.98 24.16
CA ALA A 314 4.20 -11.70 24.92
C ALA A 314 5.37 -10.79 25.26
N MET A 315 5.86 -9.97 24.32
CA MET A 315 6.91 -8.97 24.58
C MET A 315 6.51 -8.02 25.70
N LEU A 316 5.32 -7.45 25.62
CA LEU A 316 4.80 -6.50 26.63
C LEU A 316 4.68 -7.16 28.00
N HIS A 317 4.05 -8.33 28.09
CA HIS A 317 3.85 -9.02 29.34
C HIS A 317 5.18 -9.37 30.03
N PHE A 318 6.10 -10.01 29.31
CA PHE A 318 7.38 -10.44 29.87
C PHE A 318 8.41 -9.32 30.02
N SER A 319 8.11 -8.12 29.55
CA SER A 319 8.88 -6.89 29.84
C SER A 319 8.18 -5.97 30.86
N ASN A 320 7.17 -6.47 31.56
CA ASN A 320 6.43 -5.75 32.61
C ASN A 320 5.65 -4.53 32.10
N HIS A 321 5.08 -4.61 30.90
CA HIS A 321 4.15 -3.64 30.35
C HIS A 321 2.74 -4.22 30.28
N ARG A 322 1.75 -3.34 30.17
CA ARG A 322 0.37 -3.76 29.92
C ARG A 322 0.23 -4.35 28.50
N THR A 323 -0.66 -5.31 28.33
CA THR A 323 -1.04 -5.85 27.02
C THR A 323 -2.20 -5.06 26.38
N PRO A 324 -2.42 -5.14 25.08
CA PRO A 324 -3.53 -4.45 24.42
C PRO A 324 -4.90 -4.82 25.03
N THR A 325 -5.80 -3.85 25.12
CA THR A 325 -7.21 -4.07 25.46
C THR A 325 -7.91 -4.85 24.34
N GLY A 326 -7.59 -4.52 23.09
CA GLY A 326 -8.10 -5.22 21.92
C GLY A 326 -7.22 -5.05 20.69
N VAL A 327 -7.20 -6.08 19.86
CA VAL A 327 -6.56 -6.08 18.54
C VAL A 327 -7.64 -6.39 17.51
N TYR A 328 -7.82 -5.46 16.57
CA TYR A 328 -8.88 -5.50 15.57
C TYR A 328 -8.29 -5.59 14.17
N ALA A 329 -8.50 -6.73 13.53
CA ALA A 329 -8.01 -6.99 12.18
C ALA A 329 -9.10 -6.76 11.12
N HIS A 330 -8.69 -6.31 9.94
CA HIS A 330 -9.53 -6.23 8.75
C HIS A 330 -8.98 -7.10 7.62
N GLY A 331 -9.82 -7.42 6.63
CA GLY A 331 -9.43 -8.12 5.42
C GLY A 331 -8.73 -7.22 4.41
N PHE A 332 -8.33 -7.79 3.28
CA PHE A 332 -7.69 -7.05 2.19
C PHE A 332 -8.68 -6.28 1.33
N LEU A 333 -8.17 -5.25 0.65
CA LEU A 333 -8.91 -4.54 -0.39
C LEU A 333 -8.68 -5.21 -1.74
N THR A 334 -9.78 -5.58 -2.40
CA THR A 334 -9.82 -5.92 -3.84
C THR A 334 -10.39 -4.75 -4.64
N VAL A 335 -10.18 -4.75 -5.94
CA VAL A 335 -10.76 -3.77 -6.87
C VAL A 335 -11.46 -4.54 -7.98
N ASP A 336 -12.77 -4.33 -8.12
CA ASP A 336 -13.64 -5.07 -9.04
C ASP A 336 -13.45 -6.60 -8.94
N GLY A 337 -13.47 -7.11 -7.71
CA GLY A 337 -13.37 -8.53 -7.35
C GLY A 337 -11.99 -9.15 -7.54
N GLN A 338 -10.96 -8.37 -7.82
CA GLN A 338 -9.60 -8.86 -8.07
C GLN A 338 -8.57 -8.16 -7.18
N LYS A 339 -7.45 -8.86 -6.89
CA LYS A 339 -6.32 -8.23 -6.20
C LYS A 339 -5.87 -6.97 -6.96
N MET A 340 -5.46 -5.95 -6.23
CA MET A 340 -4.88 -4.74 -6.84
C MET A 340 -3.71 -5.11 -7.76
N SER A 341 -3.70 -4.54 -8.95
CA SER A 341 -2.71 -4.85 -9.98
C SER A 341 -2.16 -3.58 -10.61
N LYS A 342 -0.85 -3.52 -10.68
CA LYS A 342 -0.15 -2.43 -11.36
C LYS A 342 -0.51 -2.39 -12.85
N SER A 343 -0.41 -3.50 -13.56
CA SER A 343 -0.68 -3.58 -15.01
C SER A 343 -2.10 -3.19 -15.41
N ARG A 344 -3.09 -3.40 -14.54
CA ARG A 344 -4.48 -3.00 -14.75
C ARG A 344 -4.79 -1.56 -14.31
N GLY A 345 -3.85 -0.85 -13.70
CA GLY A 345 -4.07 0.47 -13.10
C GLY A 345 -4.93 0.44 -11.82
N THR A 346 -5.22 -0.74 -11.29
CA THR A 346 -6.02 -0.91 -10.07
C THR A 346 -5.19 -0.89 -8.78
N PHE A 347 -3.87 -0.76 -8.90
CA PHE A 347 -2.99 -0.45 -7.77
C PHE A 347 -3.00 1.06 -7.54
N ILE A 348 -4.09 1.56 -6.93
CA ILE A 348 -4.33 2.98 -6.74
C ILE A 348 -3.58 3.45 -5.50
N THR A 349 -2.66 4.41 -5.68
CA THR A 349 -1.98 5.07 -4.57
C THR A 349 -2.85 6.20 -4.00
N ALA A 350 -2.68 6.51 -2.72
CA ALA A 350 -3.36 7.65 -2.09
C ALA A 350 -3.02 8.95 -2.81
N LYS A 351 -1.74 9.14 -3.14
CA LYS A 351 -1.25 10.27 -3.91
C LYS A 351 -1.96 10.43 -5.25
N SER A 352 -2.04 9.35 -6.05
CA SER A 352 -2.68 9.44 -7.38
C SER A 352 -4.17 9.77 -7.27
N TYR A 353 -4.87 9.23 -6.26
CA TYR A 353 -6.26 9.58 -5.98
C TYR A 353 -6.45 11.07 -5.73
N LEU A 354 -5.58 11.66 -4.90
CA LEU A 354 -5.63 13.09 -4.54
C LEU A 354 -5.22 13.99 -5.72
N GLU A 355 -4.18 13.63 -6.45
CA GLU A 355 -3.68 14.39 -7.61
C GLU A 355 -4.67 14.45 -8.77
N GLN A 356 -5.52 13.42 -8.94
CA GLN A 356 -6.63 13.43 -9.89
C GLN A 356 -7.83 14.25 -9.40
N GLY A 357 -7.73 14.91 -8.25
CA GLY A 357 -8.75 15.81 -7.72
C GLY A 357 -10.00 15.11 -7.18
N LEU A 358 -9.94 13.80 -6.87
CA LEU A 358 -11.05 13.10 -6.25
C LEU A 358 -11.15 13.50 -4.77
N ASN A 359 -12.39 13.71 -4.31
CA ASN A 359 -12.63 14.09 -2.93
C ASN A 359 -12.32 12.91 -1.99
N PRO A 360 -11.41 13.06 -1.01
CA PRO A 360 -11.06 11.98 -0.08
C PRO A 360 -12.25 11.47 0.74
N GLU A 361 -13.24 12.31 1.02
CA GLU A 361 -14.40 11.90 1.80
C GLU A 361 -15.34 10.97 1.05
N TRP A 362 -15.33 10.95 -0.29
CA TRP A 362 -16.01 9.93 -1.07
C TRP A 362 -15.47 8.53 -0.76
N MET A 363 -14.13 8.40 -0.72
CA MET A 363 -13.48 7.12 -0.42
C MET A 363 -13.65 6.74 1.05
N ARG A 364 -13.53 7.69 1.97
CA ARG A 364 -13.81 7.47 3.40
C ARG A 364 -15.20 6.90 3.61
N TYR A 365 -16.21 7.51 3.00
CA TYR A 365 -17.60 7.03 3.06
C TYR A 365 -17.74 5.63 2.47
N TYR A 366 -17.19 5.40 1.29
CA TYR A 366 -17.31 4.12 0.61
C TYR A 366 -16.66 2.97 1.39
N ILE A 367 -15.44 3.18 1.88
CA ILE A 367 -14.74 2.19 2.71
C ILE A 367 -15.53 1.92 3.98
N ALA A 368 -15.96 2.94 4.71
CA ALA A 368 -16.78 2.78 5.92
C ALA A 368 -18.09 2.01 5.63
N ALA A 369 -18.72 2.25 4.46
CA ALA A 369 -19.94 1.54 4.07
C ALA A 369 -19.74 0.05 3.73
N LYS A 370 -18.49 -0.42 3.64
CA LYS A 370 -18.14 -1.83 3.43
C LYS A 370 -17.61 -2.52 4.70
N LEU A 371 -17.15 -1.75 5.68
CA LEU A 371 -16.51 -2.27 6.89
C LEU A 371 -17.52 -2.72 7.95
N ASN A 372 -17.21 -3.85 8.57
CA ASN A 372 -17.91 -4.39 9.73
C ASN A 372 -16.90 -4.90 10.78
N SER A 373 -17.38 -5.52 11.84
CA SER A 373 -16.54 -6.04 12.94
C SER A 373 -15.83 -7.36 12.63
N LYS A 374 -16.01 -7.93 11.44
CA LYS A 374 -15.41 -9.22 11.03
C LYS A 374 -14.15 -9.02 10.20
N ILE A 375 -13.39 -10.09 10.05
CA ILE A 375 -12.18 -10.13 9.20
C ILE A 375 -12.56 -10.61 7.79
N GLU A 376 -13.18 -9.72 7.03
CA GLU A 376 -13.63 -10.01 5.66
C GLU A 376 -12.91 -9.10 4.67
N ASP A 377 -12.57 -9.64 3.49
CA ASP A 377 -12.03 -8.83 2.41
C ASP A 377 -13.13 -7.91 1.87
N ILE A 378 -12.77 -6.68 1.57
CA ILE A 378 -13.69 -5.68 1.02
C ILE A 378 -13.37 -5.40 -0.44
N ASP A 379 -14.40 -5.13 -1.23
CA ASP A 379 -14.23 -4.85 -2.65
C ASP A 379 -14.58 -3.39 -2.98
N LEU A 380 -13.63 -2.70 -3.59
CA LEU A 380 -13.85 -1.43 -4.26
C LEU A 380 -14.38 -1.71 -5.66
N ASN A 381 -15.70 -1.84 -5.77
CA ASN A 381 -16.36 -1.83 -7.07
C ASN A 381 -16.55 -0.38 -7.53
N LEU A 382 -15.93 -0.01 -8.65
CA LEU A 382 -15.86 1.38 -9.11
C LEU A 382 -17.24 1.94 -9.49
N GLN A 383 -18.14 1.12 -10.04
CA GLN A 383 -19.51 1.55 -10.38
C GLN A 383 -20.37 1.73 -9.12
N ASP A 384 -20.26 0.81 -8.15
CA ASP A 384 -20.94 0.93 -6.85
C ASP A 384 -20.42 2.16 -6.08
N PHE A 385 -19.12 2.47 -6.17
CA PHE A 385 -18.53 3.67 -5.60
C PHE A 385 -19.21 4.95 -6.12
N ILE A 386 -19.30 5.12 -7.44
CA ILE A 386 -19.95 6.27 -8.07
C ILE A 386 -21.44 6.34 -7.66
N SER A 387 -22.14 5.22 -7.78
CA SER A 387 -23.56 5.15 -7.50
C SER A 387 -23.89 5.49 -6.04
N ARG A 388 -23.14 4.89 -5.12
CA ARG A 388 -23.37 5.04 -3.68
C ARG A 388 -23.06 6.46 -3.20
N VAL A 389 -21.92 7.03 -3.57
CA VAL A 389 -21.57 8.41 -3.22
C VAL A 389 -22.60 9.39 -3.74
N ASN A 390 -23.00 9.24 -5.02
CA ASN A 390 -23.96 10.14 -5.65
C ASN A 390 -25.37 10.02 -5.09
N SER A 391 -25.80 8.81 -4.77
CA SER A 391 -27.11 8.57 -4.17
C SER A 391 -27.16 9.03 -2.71
N ASP A 392 -26.25 8.53 -1.89
CA ASP A 392 -26.32 8.70 -0.45
C ASP A 392 -25.88 10.09 -0.01
N LEU A 393 -24.68 10.53 -0.41
CA LEU A 393 -24.14 11.80 0.06
C LEU A 393 -24.78 13.00 -0.63
N VAL A 394 -24.91 12.95 -1.96
CA VAL A 394 -25.43 14.09 -2.73
C VAL A 394 -26.96 14.04 -2.83
N GLY A 395 -27.50 12.89 -3.26
CA GLY A 395 -28.95 12.72 -3.50
C GLY A 395 -29.80 12.81 -2.24
N LYS A 396 -29.35 12.17 -1.15
CA LYS A 396 -30.11 12.11 0.11
C LYS A 396 -29.64 13.16 1.12
N TYR A 397 -28.35 13.14 1.54
CA TYR A 397 -27.90 13.86 2.71
C TYR A 397 -27.76 15.37 2.49
N VAL A 398 -26.81 15.85 1.66
CA VAL A 398 -26.55 17.30 1.55
C VAL A 398 -27.68 18.06 0.89
N ASN A 399 -28.51 17.38 0.10
CA ASN A 399 -29.65 17.95 -0.58
C ASN A 399 -30.73 18.43 0.39
N ILE A 400 -30.83 17.85 1.61
CA ILE A 400 -31.72 18.29 2.66
C ILE A 400 -31.48 19.76 3.01
N ALA A 401 -30.23 20.10 3.34
CA ALA A 401 -29.87 21.49 3.68
C ALA A 401 -30.05 22.43 2.47
N ALA A 402 -29.67 21.99 1.27
CA ALA A 402 -29.83 22.79 0.05
C ALA A 402 -31.29 23.19 -0.25
N ARG A 403 -32.24 22.29 0.04
CA ARG A 403 -33.70 22.54 -0.18
C ARG A 403 -34.31 23.50 0.84
N ALA A 404 -33.77 23.66 2.03
CA ALA A 404 -34.30 24.46 3.12
C ALA A 404 -33.62 25.82 3.31
N SER A 405 -32.26 25.83 3.20
CA SER A 405 -31.43 26.96 3.56
C SER A 405 -31.75 28.27 2.81
N GLY A 406 -32.11 28.14 1.52
CA GLY A 406 -32.50 29.28 0.70
C GLY A 406 -33.75 30.02 1.17
N PHE A 407 -34.72 29.30 1.73
CA PHE A 407 -35.93 29.91 2.31
C PHE A 407 -35.63 30.58 3.64
N ILE A 408 -34.86 29.92 4.51
CA ILE A 408 -34.41 30.50 5.79
C ILE A 408 -33.67 31.82 5.55
N ALA A 409 -32.70 31.81 4.62
CA ALA A 409 -31.91 33.03 4.30
C ALA A 409 -32.77 34.17 3.72
N LYS A 410 -33.68 33.87 2.80
CA LYS A 410 -34.42 34.91 2.03
C LYS A 410 -35.67 35.44 2.72
N ARG A 411 -36.35 34.63 3.53
CA ARG A 411 -37.63 34.97 4.12
C ARG A 411 -37.59 35.16 5.63
N PHE A 412 -36.62 34.55 6.30
CA PHE A 412 -36.53 34.51 7.76
C PHE A 412 -35.20 35.05 8.28
N GLU A 413 -34.54 35.90 7.51
CA GLU A 413 -33.30 36.61 7.89
C GLU A 413 -32.20 35.69 8.39
N GLY A 414 -32.15 34.44 7.88
CA GLY A 414 -31.20 33.42 8.30
C GLY A 414 -31.48 32.81 9.67
N ARG A 415 -32.63 33.07 10.30
CA ARG A 415 -32.97 32.55 11.62
C ARG A 415 -33.88 31.33 11.53
N LEU A 416 -33.58 30.32 12.36
CA LEU A 416 -34.42 29.16 12.58
C LEU A 416 -35.52 29.46 13.61
N LYS A 417 -36.63 28.73 13.51
CA LYS A 417 -37.65 28.66 14.53
C LYS A 417 -37.34 27.54 15.51
N ASP A 418 -37.73 27.66 16.77
CA ASP A 418 -37.68 26.55 17.72
C ASP A 418 -38.68 25.43 17.28
N VAL A 419 -38.18 24.22 17.16
CA VAL A 419 -38.88 23.01 16.71
C VAL A 419 -38.58 21.81 17.61
N ALA A 420 -38.33 22.06 18.89
CA ALA A 420 -37.98 21.01 19.88
C ALA A 420 -39.01 19.88 19.95
N ASP A 421 -40.31 20.19 19.73
CA ASP A 421 -41.43 19.22 19.77
C ASP A 421 -41.65 18.46 18.45
N SER A 422 -40.74 18.59 17.48
CA SER A 422 -40.85 17.95 16.17
C SER A 422 -40.88 16.41 16.26
N ALA A 423 -41.94 15.81 15.76
CA ALA A 423 -42.08 14.36 15.65
C ALA A 423 -41.04 13.76 14.66
N LEU A 424 -40.60 14.53 13.66
CA LEU A 424 -39.52 14.14 12.76
C LEU A 424 -38.21 14.02 13.53
N LEU A 425 -37.81 15.06 14.26
CA LEU A 425 -36.53 15.12 14.98
C LEU A 425 -36.48 14.07 16.10
N ALA A 426 -37.60 13.82 16.77
CA ALA A 426 -37.72 12.76 17.78
C ALA A 426 -37.35 11.36 17.22
N LYS A 427 -37.73 11.06 15.96
CA LYS A 427 -37.35 9.79 15.30
C LYS A 427 -35.84 9.70 15.08
N LEU A 428 -35.20 10.80 14.69
CA LEU A 428 -33.73 10.82 14.49
C LEU A 428 -33.04 10.66 15.82
N THR A 429 -33.42 11.42 16.85
CA THR A 429 -32.86 11.36 18.20
C THR A 429 -32.94 9.95 18.80
N ALA A 430 -34.02 9.24 18.59
CA ALA A 430 -34.24 7.90 19.12
C ALA A 430 -33.18 6.87 18.64
N GLN A 431 -32.50 7.12 17.54
CA GLN A 431 -31.46 6.24 16.99
C GLN A 431 -30.03 6.53 17.53
N SER A 432 -29.87 7.59 18.33
CA SER A 432 -28.55 8.07 18.75
C SER A 432 -27.69 6.99 19.43
N GLU A 433 -28.25 6.24 20.38
CA GLU A 433 -27.49 5.17 21.06
C GLU A 433 -27.29 3.93 20.20
N ALA A 434 -28.26 3.57 19.36
CA ALA A 434 -28.11 2.43 18.45
C ALA A 434 -27.01 2.68 17.41
N ILE A 435 -26.91 3.89 16.87
CA ILE A 435 -25.84 4.29 15.94
C ILE A 435 -24.50 4.38 16.69
N ALA A 436 -24.51 4.91 17.93
CA ALA A 436 -23.30 4.94 18.77
C ALA A 436 -22.73 3.54 19.01
N GLU A 437 -23.60 2.55 19.33
CA GLU A 437 -23.16 1.16 19.52
C GLU A 437 -22.60 0.55 18.22
N CYS A 438 -23.15 0.91 17.06
CA CYS A 438 -22.58 0.48 15.78
C CYS A 438 -21.16 1.02 15.57
N TYR A 439 -20.88 2.28 15.89
CA TYR A 439 -19.54 2.82 15.84
C TYR A 439 -18.59 2.17 16.86
N GLU A 440 -19.04 2.03 18.11
CA GLU A 440 -18.25 1.39 19.17
C GLU A 440 -17.86 -0.04 18.80
N SER A 441 -18.78 -0.81 18.24
CA SER A 441 -18.56 -2.20 17.83
C SER A 441 -17.93 -2.35 16.45
N ARG A 442 -17.59 -1.26 15.77
CA ARG A 442 -17.01 -1.21 14.41
C ARG A 442 -17.93 -1.73 13.31
N GLU A 443 -19.24 -1.70 13.55
CA GLU A 443 -20.28 -2.03 12.57
C GLU A 443 -20.60 -0.80 11.67
N TYR A 444 -19.54 -0.24 11.02
CA TYR A 444 -19.68 1.03 10.27
C TYR A 444 -20.66 0.92 9.11
N ALA A 445 -20.65 -0.19 8.37
CA ALA A 445 -21.60 -0.41 7.28
C ALA A 445 -23.04 -0.40 7.77
N LYS A 446 -23.30 -0.94 8.97
CA LYS A 446 -24.63 -0.90 9.60
C LYS A 446 -24.97 0.53 10.03
N ALA A 447 -24.06 1.23 10.69
CA ALA A 447 -24.25 2.62 11.09
C ALA A 447 -24.66 3.48 9.88
N LEU A 448 -23.93 3.39 8.78
CA LEU A 448 -24.20 4.18 7.58
C LEU A 448 -25.56 3.80 6.92
N ARG A 449 -25.93 2.53 6.89
CA ARG A 449 -27.27 2.12 6.41
C ARG A 449 -28.37 2.72 7.27
N ASP A 450 -28.24 2.66 8.59
CA ASP A 450 -29.21 3.19 9.53
C ASP A 450 -29.32 4.74 9.39
N ILE A 451 -28.18 5.44 9.25
CA ILE A 451 -28.14 6.89 9.02
C ILE A 451 -28.80 7.25 7.67
N MET A 452 -28.55 6.50 6.61
CA MET A 452 -29.18 6.75 5.31
C MET A 452 -30.68 6.46 5.32
N ALA A 453 -31.13 5.49 6.12
CA ALA A 453 -32.56 5.27 6.34
C ALA A 453 -33.22 6.47 7.06
N LEU A 454 -32.52 7.11 8.01
CA LEU A 454 -32.97 8.36 8.60
C LEU A 454 -33.03 9.50 7.58
N ALA A 455 -32.02 9.60 6.70
CA ALA A 455 -32.05 10.57 5.61
C ALA A 455 -33.24 10.35 4.65
N ASP A 456 -33.61 9.09 4.39
CA ASP A 456 -34.82 8.77 3.60
C ASP A 456 -36.10 9.27 4.29
N ILE A 457 -36.25 9.06 5.61
CA ILE A 457 -37.39 9.59 6.40
C ILE A 457 -37.45 11.13 6.28
N VAL A 458 -36.28 11.81 6.34
CA VAL A 458 -36.27 13.27 6.18
C VAL A 458 -36.68 13.69 4.77
N ASN A 459 -36.22 12.98 3.73
CA ASN A 459 -36.59 13.27 2.34
C ASN A 459 -38.11 12.98 2.09
N GLU A 460 -38.66 11.92 2.67
CA GLU A 460 -40.12 11.69 2.65
C GLU A 460 -40.88 12.86 3.29
N TYR A 461 -40.37 13.41 4.39
CA TYR A 461 -40.94 14.60 5.03
C TYR A 461 -40.86 15.82 4.11
N VAL A 462 -39.72 16.03 3.40
CA VAL A 462 -39.60 17.09 2.38
C VAL A 462 -40.64 16.94 1.30
N ASP A 463 -40.81 15.73 0.77
CA ASP A 463 -41.74 15.46 -0.33
C ASP A 463 -43.23 15.59 0.09
N ALA A 464 -43.55 15.30 1.37
CA ALA A 464 -44.88 15.49 1.93
C ALA A 464 -45.22 16.98 2.15
N ASN A 465 -44.25 17.78 2.61
CA ASN A 465 -44.49 19.19 2.95
C ASN A 465 -44.17 20.17 1.81
N LYS A 466 -43.32 19.78 0.84
CA LYS A 466 -42.97 20.56 -0.37
C LYS A 466 -42.71 22.04 -0.08
N PRO A 467 -41.62 22.41 0.62
CA PRO A 467 -41.35 23.79 1.02
C PRO A 467 -41.42 24.79 -0.14
N TRP A 468 -41.08 24.37 -1.37
CA TRP A 468 -41.17 25.18 -2.58
C TRP A 468 -42.63 25.45 -3.02
N GLU A 469 -43.63 24.61 -2.64
CA GLU A 469 -45.02 24.85 -2.85
C GLU A 469 -45.60 25.74 -1.74
N LEU A 470 -45.25 25.48 -0.46
CA LEU A 470 -45.61 26.35 0.66
C LEU A 470 -45.16 27.79 0.43
N ALA A 471 -43.94 27.98 -0.11
CA ALA A 471 -43.41 29.30 -0.41
C ALA A 471 -44.19 30.08 -1.47
N LYS A 472 -45.09 29.45 -2.26
CA LYS A 472 -45.93 30.10 -3.26
C LYS A 472 -47.35 30.44 -2.72
N GLN A 473 -47.71 29.90 -1.55
CA GLN A 473 -49.03 30.06 -0.97
C GLN A 473 -49.03 31.24 0.01
N GLU A 474 -50.03 32.11 -0.12
CA GLU A 474 -50.23 33.22 0.80
C GLU A 474 -50.62 32.74 2.19
N GLY A 475 -50.04 33.30 3.25
CA GLY A 475 -50.32 32.93 4.64
C GLY A 475 -49.64 31.65 5.15
N GLN A 476 -48.77 31.01 4.35
CA GLN A 476 -48.04 29.78 4.74
C GLN A 476 -46.62 30.02 5.25
N ASP A 477 -46.19 31.25 5.48
CA ASP A 477 -44.83 31.58 5.91
C ASP A 477 -44.45 30.96 7.25
N GLU A 478 -45.39 30.87 8.21
CA GLU A 478 -45.14 30.24 9.49
C GLU A 478 -44.88 28.73 9.33
N ARG A 479 -45.70 28.04 8.53
CA ARG A 479 -45.48 26.61 8.25
C ARG A 479 -44.22 26.37 7.45
N LEU A 480 -43.92 27.23 6.49
CA LEU A 480 -42.66 27.17 5.72
C LEU A 480 -41.45 27.32 6.64
N HIS A 481 -41.48 28.27 7.59
CA HIS A 481 -40.44 28.51 8.56
C HIS A 481 -40.21 27.27 9.46
N GLU A 482 -41.30 26.71 9.97
CA GLU A 482 -41.27 25.49 10.78
C GLU A 482 -40.67 24.33 10.00
N VAL A 483 -41.18 24.00 8.80
CA VAL A 483 -40.68 22.90 7.97
C VAL A 483 -39.22 23.09 7.63
N CYS A 484 -38.78 24.28 7.20
CA CYS A 484 -37.37 24.52 6.88
C CYS A 484 -36.46 24.46 8.12
N SER A 485 -36.96 24.89 9.30
CA SER A 485 -36.21 24.77 10.56
C SER A 485 -36.07 23.31 11.00
N GLU A 486 -37.11 22.49 10.85
CA GLU A 486 -37.05 21.04 11.08
C GLU A 486 -36.03 20.37 10.16
N LEU A 487 -35.96 20.74 8.87
CA LEU A 487 -35.04 20.18 7.90
C LEU A 487 -33.57 20.56 8.20
N ILE A 488 -33.30 21.80 8.62
CA ILE A 488 -31.94 22.22 9.03
C ILE A 488 -31.52 21.50 10.31
N ASN A 489 -32.40 21.32 11.29
CA ASN A 489 -32.11 20.53 12.48
C ASN A 489 -31.91 19.05 12.16
N ALA A 490 -32.72 18.46 11.29
CA ALA A 490 -32.55 17.08 10.82
C ALA A 490 -31.17 16.91 10.09
N PHE A 491 -30.83 17.87 9.23
CA PHE A 491 -29.50 17.90 8.59
C PHE A 491 -28.37 17.98 9.64
N THR A 492 -28.51 18.78 10.68
CA THR A 492 -27.54 18.89 11.78
C THR A 492 -27.38 17.55 12.49
N MET A 493 -28.46 16.85 12.81
CA MET A 493 -28.44 15.53 13.45
C MET A 493 -27.75 14.49 12.55
N LEU A 494 -28.09 14.44 11.27
CA LEU A 494 -27.47 13.55 10.29
C LEU A 494 -25.98 13.85 10.13
N THR A 495 -25.59 15.13 10.14
CA THR A 495 -24.19 15.55 10.12
C THR A 495 -23.44 15.05 11.34
N ALA A 496 -24.04 15.14 12.54
CA ALA A 496 -23.43 14.64 13.77
C ALA A 496 -23.22 13.12 13.73
N TYR A 497 -24.16 12.37 13.16
CA TYR A 497 -24.00 10.93 12.94
C TYR A 497 -22.90 10.60 11.92
N LEU A 498 -22.73 11.40 10.87
CA LEU A 498 -21.76 11.19 9.82
C LEU A 498 -20.37 11.79 10.14
N ALA A 499 -20.26 12.67 11.14
CA ALA A 499 -19.03 13.39 11.46
C ALA A 499 -17.78 12.49 11.67
N PRO A 500 -17.89 11.28 12.26
CA PRO A 500 -16.73 10.39 12.32
C PRO A 500 -16.18 9.99 10.96
N VAL A 501 -17.05 9.82 9.97
CA VAL A 501 -16.72 9.36 8.62
C VAL A 501 -16.35 10.54 7.71
N LEU A 502 -17.06 11.66 7.81
CA LEU A 502 -16.96 12.84 6.93
C LEU A 502 -16.54 14.09 7.72
N PRO A 503 -15.29 14.13 8.24
CA PRO A 503 -14.84 15.20 9.12
C PRO A 503 -14.82 16.56 8.44
N LYS A 504 -14.47 16.64 7.13
CA LYS A 504 -14.44 17.92 6.40
C LYS A 504 -15.82 18.45 6.06
N VAL A 505 -16.76 17.54 5.73
CA VAL A 505 -18.15 17.93 5.57
C VAL A 505 -18.72 18.44 6.90
N ALA A 506 -18.43 17.76 8.01
CA ALA A 506 -18.88 18.19 9.34
C ALA A 506 -18.31 19.56 9.72
N GLU A 507 -17.03 19.83 9.43
CA GLU A 507 -16.40 21.16 9.63
C GLU A 507 -17.11 22.25 8.81
N ASN A 508 -17.37 21.98 7.54
CA ASN A 508 -18.04 22.94 6.66
C ASN A 508 -19.51 23.13 7.02
N ALA A 509 -20.17 22.07 7.46
CA ALA A 509 -21.54 22.14 7.98
C ALA A 509 -21.60 22.97 9.28
N ALA A 510 -20.63 22.83 10.19
CA ALA A 510 -20.55 23.66 11.39
C ALA A 510 -20.44 25.15 11.03
N LYS A 511 -19.62 25.52 10.03
CA LYS A 511 -19.53 26.90 9.52
C LYS A 511 -20.87 27.40 8.97
N PHE A 512 -21.55 26.58 8.16
CA PHE A 512 -22.88 26.90 7.65
C PHE A 512 -23.91 27.09 8.78
N LEU A 513 -23.89 26.18 9.76
CA LEU A 513 -24.79 26.19 10.90
C LEU A 513 -24.41 27.24 11.96
N ASN A 514 -23.33 28.00 11.77
CA ASN A 514 -22.81 28.96 12.72
C ASN A 514 -22.52 28.33 14.11
N LEU A 515 -21.97 27.13 14.10
CA LEU A 515 -21.52 26.38 15.27
C LEU A 515 -19.99 26.38 15.35
N GLU A 516 -19.44 26.30 16.55
CA GLU A 516 -18.01 26.15 16.75
C GLU A 516 -17.52 24.80 16.18
N ALA A 517 -18.25 23.73 16.49
CA ALA A 517 -18.02 22.39 15.99
C ALA A 517 -19.32 21.55 16.04
N ILE A 518 -19.36 20.50 15.24
CA ILE A 518 -20.35 19.44 15.39
C ILE A 518 -19.90 18.50 16.51
N THR A 519 -20.81 18.18 17.42
CA THR A 519 -20.58 17.26 18.56
C THR A 519 -21.62 16.13 18.53
N TRP A 520 -21.40 15.08 19.34
CA TRP A 520 -22.40 14.00 19.47
C TRP A 520 -23.70 14.48 20.12
N ALA A 521 -23.66 15.55 20.92
CA ALA A 521 -24.87 16.15 21.49
C ALA A 521 -25.85 16.63 20.40
N ASN A 522 -25.33 17.06 19.25
CA ASN A 522 -26.18 17.47 18.10
C ASN A 522 -27.01 16.34 17.50
N THR A 523 -26.82 15.08 17.89
CA THR A 523 -27.72 13.97 17.53
C THR A 523 -29.05 14.02 18.30
N ARG A 524 -29.14 14.82 19.38
CA ARG A 524 -30.28 14.87 20.32
C ARG A 524 -30.82 16.26 20.58
N GLU A 525 -29.97 17.26 20.38
CA GLU A 525 -30.28 18.65 20.69
C GLU A 525 -30.64 19.40 19.41
N THR A 526 -31.75 20.18 19.50
CA THR A 526 -32.12 21.12 18.42
C THR A 526 -31.39 22.44 18.58
N LEU A 527 -31.24 23.18 17.50
CA LEU A 527 -30.56 24.48 17.48
C LEU A 527 -31.43 25.61 18.12
N GLY A 528 -32.73 25.37 18.31
CA GLY A 528 -33.67 26.40 18.80
C GLY A 528 -33.77 27.59 17.84
N GLU A 529 -34.05 28.77 18.39
CA GLU A 529 -34.03 30.04 17.62
C GLU A 529 -32.55 30.45 17.35
N HIS A 530 -32.00 29.90 16.28
CA HIS A 530 -30.57 30.02 15.94
C HIS A 530 -30.38 30.70 14.58
N ALA A 531 -29.32 31.50 14.45
CA ALA A 531 -28.96 32.13 13.19
C ALA A 531 -27.95 31.26 12.42
N ILE A 532 -28.24 30.93 11.18
CA ILE A 532 -27.32 30.18 10.28
C ILE A 532 -26.69 31.13 9.25
N ASN A 533 -25.54 30.74 8.75
CA ASN A 533 -24.82 31.41 7.69
C ASN A 533 -25.35 31.04 6.29
N LYS A 534 -24.84 31.68 5.27
CA LYS A 534 -25.17 31.34 3.88
C LYS A 534 -24.70 29.93 3.57
N TYR A 535 -25.57 29.12 2.96
CA TYR A 535 -25.24 27.78 2.53
C TYR A 535 -24.27 27.80 1.32
N GLU A 536 -23.24 26.99 1.42
CA GLU A 536 -22.32 26.65 0.32
C GLU A 536 -22.41 25.15 0.03
N HIS A 537 -22.16 24.73 -1.19
CA HIS A 537 -22.23 23.33 -1.56
C HIS A 537 -21.21 22.52 -0.77
N LEU A 538 -21.68 21.51 -0.03
CA LEU A 538 -20.88 20.67 0.86
C LEU A 538 -20.24 19.47 0.16
N MET A 539 -20.87 18.98 -0.91
CA MET A 539 -20.44 17.78 -1.61
C MET A 539 -20.79 17.84 -3.10
N GLN A 540 -19.87 17.42 -3.95
CA GLN A 540 -20.08 17.27 -5.40
C GLN A 540 -20.34 15.80 -5.76
N ARG A 541 -20.86 15.58 -6.98
CA ARG A 541 -21.03 14.24 -7.53
C ARG A 541 -19.72 13.70 -8.05
N VAL A 542 -19.55 12.39 -7.95
CA VAL A 542 -18.48 11.66 -8.66
C VAL A 542 -18.94 11.46 -10.11
N GLU A 543 -18.09 11.81 -11.06
CA GLU A 543 -18.31 11.57 -12.48
C GLU A 543 -17.53 10.35 -12.96
N GLN A 544 -18.10 9.55 -13.87
CA GLN A 544 -17.43 8.38 -14.46
C GLN A 544 -16.05 8.74 -14.99
N LYS A 545 -15.94 9.87 -15.70
CA LYS A 545 -14.68 10.34 -16.26
C LYS A 545 -13.56 10.50 -15.23
N GLN A 546 -13.86 10.96 -14.02
CA GLN A 546 -12.85 11.10 -12.95
C GLN A 546 -12.26 9.75 -12.53
N VAL A 547 -13.11 8.72 -12.49
CA VAL A 547 -12.67 7.35 -12.14
C VAL A 547 -11.87 6.73 -13.31
N ASP A 548 -12.29 6.95 -14.54
CA ASP A 548 -11.57 6.47 -15.73
C ASP A 548 -10.19 7.13 -15.81
N ASP A 549 -10.11 8.46 -15.61
CA ASP A 549 -8.86 9.21 -15.58
C ASP A 549 -7.91 8.72 -14.45
N LEU A 550 -8.45 8.38 -13.27
CA LEU A 550 -7.67 7.80 -12.18
C LEU A 550 -7.04 6.46 -12.56
N ILE A 551 -7.81 5.55 -13.14
CA ILE A 551 -7.31 4.22 -13.58
C ILE A 551 -6.24 4.39 -14.66
N GLU A 552 -6.46 5.27 -15.62
CA GLU A 552 -5.50 5.51 -16.71
C GLU A 552 -4.21 6.15 -16.17
N ALA A 553 -4.29 7.14 -15.27
CA ALA A 553 -3.12 7.75 -14.64
C ALA A 553 -2.27 6.70 -13.87
N ASN A 554 -2.91 5.76 -13.18
CA ASN A 554 -2.20 4.68 -12.49
C ASN A 554 -1.54 3.67 -13.43
N LYS A 555 -2.08 3.41 -14.62
CA LYS A 555 -1.41 2.62 -15.66
C LYS A 555 -0.18 3.33 -16.20
N GLN A 556 -0.30 4.62 -16.50
CA GLN A 556 0.78 5.43 -17.08
C GLN A 556 1.93 5.68 -16.11
N SER A 557 1.65 5.94 -14.83
CA SER A 557 2.68 6.11 -13.79
C SER A 557 3.54 4.86 -13.63
N ILE A 558 2.97 3.70 -13.89
CA ILE A 558 3.65 2.40 -13.82
C ILE A 558 4.45 2.13 -15.10
N ALA A 559 3.93 2.51 -16.26
CA ALA A 559 4.70 2.47 -17.48
C ALA A 559 5.93 3.39 -17.38
N ALA A 560 5.80 4.55 -16.73
CA ALA A 560 6.91 5.46 -16.44
C ALA A 560 7.87 4.94 -15.35
N ALA A 561 7.35 4.25 -14.31
CA ALA A 561 8.16 3.68 -13.22
C ALA A 561 8.76 2.31 -13.57
N ALA A 562 8.16 1.56 -14.50
CA ALA A 562 8.67 0.34 -15.09
C ALA A 562 9.63 0.60 -16.26
N ALA A 563 9.67 1.84 -16.77
CA ALA A 563 10.80 2.29 -17.56
C ALA A 563 12.02 2.27 -16.62
N PRO A 564 13.02 1.42 -16.84
CA PRO A 564 14.25 1.50 -16.07
C PRO A 564 14.70 2.96 -16.15
N ALA A 565 15.13 3.52 -15.01
CA ALA A 565 15.88 4.78 -15.03
C ALA A 565 16.87 4.62 -16.18
N ALA A 566 16.74 5.45 -17.20
CA ALA A 566 17.49 5.30 -18.42
C ALA A 566 18.99 5.37 -18.05
N GLU A 567 19.62 4.22 -17.82
CA GLU A 567 20.96 4.05 -18.33
C GLU A 567 20.79 4.38 -19.80
N GLU A 568 21.47 5.40 -20.26
CA GLU A 568 21.56 5.69 -21.69
C GLU A 568 21.85 4.36 -22.38
N SER A 569 20.83 3.83 -23.06
CA SER A 569 20.92 2.52 -23.68
C SER A 569 22.11 2.60 -24.62
N LYS A 570 23.14 1.79 -24.37
CA LYS A 570 24.31 1.62 -25.27
C LYS A 570 23.89 1.13 -26.67
N TYR A 571 22.61 0.83 -26.82
CA TYR A 571 22.03 0.29 -28.04
C TYR A 571 20.98 1.27 -28.60
N GLU A 572 20.89 1.29 -29.94
CA GLU A 572 19.84 2.02 -30.65
C GLU A 572 18.43 1.52 -30.23
N LYS A 573 17.46 2.43 -30.21
CA LYS A 573 16.08 2.06 -29.92
C LYS A 573 15.59 1.05 -30.96
N VAL A 574 14.79 0.08 -30.53
CA VAL A 574 14.10 -0.84 -31.42
C VAL A 574 13.26 -0.02 -32.41
N ALA A 575 13.38 -0.35 -33.70
CA ALA A 575 12.63 0.31 -34.75
C ALA A 575 11.11 0.09 -34.61
N GLU A 576 10.30 0.80 -35.38
CA GLU A 576 8.85 0.62 -35.45
C GLU A 576 8.46 -0.83 -35.77
N GLN A 577 7.29 -1.25 -35.27
CA GLN A 577 6.78 -2.61 -35.50
C GLN A 577 6.68 -2.93 -37.00
N ALA A 578 7.41 -3.94 -37.42
CA ALA A 578 7.26 -4.52 -38.76
C ALA A 578 6.26 -5.69 -38.74
N SER A 579 5.50 -5.87 -39.77
CA SER A 579 4.64 -7.04 -39.92
C SER A 579 5.45 -8.28 -40.31
N PHE A 580 4.93 -9.47 -40.03
CA PHE A 580 5.52 -10.73 -40.50
C PHE A 580 5.66 -10.75 -42.01
N ASP A 581 4.69 -10.19 -42.74
CA ASP A 581 4.71 -10.08 -44.19
C ASP A 581 5.85 -9.18 -44.71
N ASP A 582 6.26 -8.16 -43.96
CA ASP A 582 7.41 -7.31 -44.30
C ASP A 582 8.72 -8.07 -44.13
N PHE A 583 8.83 -8.89 -43.09
CA PHE A 583 10.00 -9.75 -42.87
C PHE A 583 10.11 -10.81 -43.97
N MET A 584 9.02 -11.42 -44.38
CA MET A 584 8.98 -12.45 -45.44
C MET A 584 9.35 -11.95 -46.83
N LYS A 585 9.35 -10.62 -47.04
CA LYS A 585 9.84 -10.01 -48.30
C LYS A 585 11.37 -10.03 -48.43
N ILE A 586 12.08 -10.25 -47.31
CA ILE A 586 13.56 -10.28 -47.27
C ILE A 586 14.01 -11.73 -47.43
N ASP A 587 14.79 -12.02 -48.49
CA ASP A 587 15.38 -13.34 -48.69
C ASP A 587 16.81 -13.36 -48.13
N MET A 588 16.94 -13.93 -46.91
CA MET A 588 18.22 -14.12 -46.25
C MET A 588 18.73 -15.54 -46.50
N ARG A 589 20.00 -15.65 -46.86
CA ARG A 589 20.66 -16.94 -47.18
C ARG A 589 21.99 -17.08 -46.47
N VAL A 590 22.33 -18.34 -46.20
CA VAL A 590 23.70 -18.71 -45.83
C VAL A 590 24.58 -18.65 -47.08
N ALA A 591 25.74 -18.02 -46.96
CA ALA A 591 26.72 -17.95 -48.02
C ALA A 591 28.12 -18.26 -47.52
N LYS A 592 28.96 -18.93 -48.30
CA LYS A 592 30.33 -19.23 -47.99
C LYS A 592 31.24 -18.15 -48.57
N VAL A 593 32.15 -17.61 -47.76
CA VAL A 593 33.19 -16.68 -48.20
C VAL A 593 34.24 -17.44 -48.99
N LEU A 594 34.29 -17.23 -50.31
CA LEU A 594 35.32 -17.81 -51.17
C LEU A 594 36.59 -16.99 -51.11
N ASN A 595 36.45 -15.67 -51.12
CA ASN A 595 37.56 -14.72 -50.96
C ASN A 595 37.10 -13.45 -50.28
N CYS A 596 37.93 -12.89 -49.43
CA CYS A 596 37.71 -11.57 -48.82
C CYS A 596 39.00 -10.75 -48.91
N GLU A 597 38.90 -9.56 -49.49
CA GLU A 597 40.07 -8.67 -49.69
C GLU A 597 39.73 -7.23 -49.32
N ALA A 598 40.78 -6.49 -48.97
CA ALA A 598 40.66 -5.04 -48.72
C ALA A 598 40.47 -4.34 -50.09
N VAL A 599 39.61 -3.31 -50.07
CA VAL A 599 39.32 -2.54 -51.30
C VAL A 599 40.38 -1.42 -51.46
N GLU A 600 41.13 -1.46 -52.54
CA GLU A 600 42.16 -0.45 -52.80
C GLU A 600 41.52 0.96 -52.87
N GLY A 601 42.08 1.89 -52.05
CA GLY A 601 41.55 3.25 -51.93
C GLY A 601 40.32 3.43 -51.04
N SER A 602 39.99 2.39 -50.23
CA SER A 602 38.99 2.48 -49.16
C SER A 602 39.51 1.98 -47.83
N THR A 603 39.31 2.74 -46.78
CA THR A 603 39.67 2.33 -45.37
C THR A 603 38.47 1.64 -44.68
N LYS A 604 37.31 1.63 -45.31
CA LYS A 604 36.07 1.15 -44.69
C LYS A 604 35.53 -0.14 -45.29
N LEU A 605 35.85 -0.40 -46.57
CA LEU A 605 35.22 -1.48 -47.30
C LEU A 605 36.11 -2.72 -47.40
N LEU A 606 35.50 -3.88 -47.21
CA LEU A 606 35.99 -5.18 -47.66
C LEU A 606 35.16 -5.66 -48.83
N LYS A 607 35.78 -6.32 -49.81
CA LYS A 607 35.12 -6.99 -50.91
C LYS A 607 35.05 -8.48 -50.62
N PHE A 608 33.87 -9.04 -50.74
CA PHE A 608 33.60 -10.47 -50.55
C PHE A 608 33.18 -11.11 -51.84
N ASP A 609 33.80 -12.21 -52.20
CA ASP A 609 33.31 -13.16 -53.20
C ASP A 609 32.58 -14.27 -52.45
N LEU A 610 31.23 -14.31 -52.56
CA LEU A 610 30.36 -15.23 -51.82
C LEU A 610 29.81 -16.31 -52.73
N ASP A 611 29.76 -17.54 -52.21
CA ASP A 611 29.05 -18.67 -52.82
C ASP A 611 27.76 -18.92 -52.07
N PHE A 612 26.65 -18.76 -52.75
CA PHE A 612 25.28 -19.02 -52.26
C PHE A 612 24.82 -20.45 -52.58
N GLY A 613 25.67 -21.34 -53.08
CA GLY A 613 25.32 -22.68 -53.47
C GLY A 613 24.66 -22.79 -54.87
N PHE A 614 23.83 -21.84 -55.22
CA PHE A 614 23.16 -21.73 -56.50
C PHE A 614 23.78 -20.66 -57.43
N GLU A 615 24.47 -19.68 -56.88
CA GLU A 615 25.19 -18.63 -57.62
C GLU A 615 26.32 -18.01 -56.79
N LYS A 616 27.24 -17.28 -57.46
CA LYS A 616 28.26 -16.49 -56.80
C LYS A 616 28.01 -15.01 -56.93
N ARG A 617 28.29 -14.23 -55.89
CA ARG A 617 28.04 -12.79 -55.89
C ARG A 617 29.19 -12.03 -55.23
N ILE A 618 29.37 -10.79 -55.68
CA ILE A 618 30.28 -9.84 -55.09
C ILE A 618 29.52 -8.91 -54.15
N ILE A 619 29.90 -8.87 -52.89
CA ILE A 619 29.31 -7.98 -51.91
C ILE A 619 30.37 -7.14 -51.26
N PHE A 620 30.13 -5.82 -51.14
CA PHE A 620 30.99 -4.90 -50.40
C PHE A 620 30.37 -4.62 -49.01
N SER A 621 31.18 -4.75 -47.98
CA SER A 621 30.74 -4.52 -46.59
C SER A 621 31.65 -3.53 -45.86
N GLY A 622 31.06 -2.64 -45.07
CA GLY A 622 31.75 -1.57 -44.31
C GLY A 622 32.46 -2.00 -43.03
N ILE A 623 33.00 -3.21 -42.99
CA ILE A 623 33.53 -3.84 -41.77
C ILE A 623 35.05 -3.92 -41.68
N ALA A 624 35.78 -3.24 -42.57
CA ALA A 624 37.22 -3.31 -42.64
C ALA A 624 37.93 -2.98 -41.29
N ALA A 625 37.41 -2.01 -40.54
CA ALA A 625 37.96 -1.65 -39.21
C ALA A 625 37.87 -2.78 -38.19
N SER A 626 36.91 -3.71 -38.35
CA SER A 626 36.72 -4.83 -37.42
C SER A 626 37.50 -6.10 -37.83
N TYR A 627 37.97 -6.15 -39.09
CA TYR A 627 38.69 -7.29 -39.68
C TYR A 627 39.95 -6.81 -40.43
N PRO A 628 41.02 -6.50 -39.70
CA PRO A 628 42.24 -5.98 -40.29
C PRO A 628 42.96 -7.00 -41.21
N ASN A 629 42.72 -8.30 -41.03
CA ASN A 629 43.22 -9.39 -41.86
C ASN A 629 42.06 -10.06 -42.64
N PRO A 630 41.57 -9.50 -43.76
CA PRO A 630 40.41 -10.00 -44.48
C PRO A 630 40.47 -11.47 -44.89
N ALA A 631 41.67 -11.97 -45.21
CA ALA A 631 41.91 -13.34 -45.62
C ALA A 631 41.51 -14.40 -44.57
N GLU A 632 41.46 -14.03 -43.28
CA GLU A 632 40.98 -14.91 -42.20
C GLU A 632 39.52 -15.24 -42.29
N LEU A 633 38.78 -14.47 -43.07
CA LEU A 633 37.32 -14.69 -43.32
C LEU A 633 37.07 -15.70 -44.40
N ASN A 634 38.10 -16.12 -45.18
CA ASN A 634 37.95 -17.09 -46.23
C ASN A 634 37.49 -18.46 -45.68
N GLY A 635 36.52 -19.05 -46.31
CA GLY A 635 35.92 -20.32 -45.90
C GLY A 635 34.83 -20.19 -44.82
N ARG A 636 34.66 -19.02 -44.22
CA ARG A 636 33.60 -18.76 -43.21
C ARG A 636 32.23 -18.74 -43.82
N MET A 637 31.26 -19.22 -43.08
CA MET A 637 29.84 -19.10 -43.41
C MET A 637 29.30 -17.79 -42.85
N VAL A 638 28.52 -17.06 -43.65
CA VAL A 638 27.92 -15.76 -43.26
C VAL A 638 26.44 -15.75 -43.69
N ILE A 639 25.66 -14.86 -43.10
CA ILE A 639 24.26 -14.61 -43.49
C ILE A 639 24.26 -13.37 -44.37
N ALA A 640 23.63 -13.46 -45.54
CA ALA A 640 23.49 -12.34 -46.46
C ALA A 640 22.07 -12.22 -47.01
N VAL A 641 21.62 -10.97 -47.20
CA VAL A 641 20.35 -10.68 -47.92
C VAL A 641 20.60 -10.81 -49.42
N ALA A 642 19.88 -11.74 -50.03
CA ALA A 642 20.07 -12.13 -51.43
C ALA A 642 19.19 -11.36 -52.42
N ASN A 643 18.07 -10.79 -51.99
CA ASN A 643 17.10 -10.14 -52.87
C ASN A 643 17.12 -8.61 -52.86
N PHE A 644 18.20 -7.99 -52.36
CA PHE A 644 18.40 -6.56 -52.55
C PHE A 644 18.83 -6.25 -53.99
N ALA A 645 18.31 -5.16 -54.52
CA ALA A 645 18.75 -4.67 -55.83
C ALA A 645 20.27 -4.33 -55.82
N PRO A 646 21.03 -4.70 -56.85
CA PRO A 646 22.44 -4.40 -56.94
C PRO A 646 22.72 -2.91 -56.74
N ARG A 647 23.68 -2.59 -55.89
CA ARG A 647 24.03 -1.20 -55.52
C ARG A 647 25.41 -0.82 -56.01
N LYS A 648 25.47 0.29 -56.75
CA LYS A 648 26.77 0.83 -57.21
C LYS A 648 27.55 1.44 -56.08
N MET A 649 28.76 0.94 -55.81
CA MET A 649 29.67 1.37 -54.72
C MET A 649 30.70 2.35 -55.27
N ALA A 650 30.27 3.52 -55.73
CA ALA A 650 31.06 4.57 -56.32
C ALA A 650 32.04 4.01 -57.41
N LYS A 651 33.38 4.19 -57.26
CA LYS A 651 34.41 3.68 -58.18
C LYS A 651 34.81 2.21 -57.94
N PHE A 652 34.27 1.56 -56.89
CA PHE A 652 34.72 0.25 -56.43
C PHE A 652 33.99 -0.94 -57.09
N GLY A 653 32.87 -0.70 -57.72
CA GLY A 653 32.08 -1.75 -58.40
C GLY A 653 30.61 -1.78 -57.97
N VAL A 654 29.98 -2.97 -58.12
CA VAL A 654 28.58 -3.18 -57.76
C VAL A 654 28.51 -4.21 -56.63
N SER A 655 27.76 -3.92 -55.55
CA SER A 655 27.44 -4.86 -54.48
C SER A 655 26.12 -5.55 -54.80
N GLU A 656 26.06 -6.89 -54.81
CA GLU A 656 24.95 -7.72 -55.20
C GLU A 656 24.19 -8.32 -54.00
N GLY A 657 24.11 -7.57 -52.89
CA GLY A 657 23.46 -7.98 -51.67
C GLY A 657 24.05 -7.25 -50.44
N MET A 658 23.72 -7.74 -49.27
CA MET A 658 24.22 -7.21 -48.00
C MET A 658 24.55 -8.35 -47.02
N ILE A 659 25.76 -8.35 -46.45
CA ILE A 659 26.14 -9.27 -45.40
C ILE A 659 25.63 -8.71 -44.05
N LEU A 660 25.06 -9.56 -43.22
CA LEU A 660 24.57 -9.16 -41.87
C LEU A 660 25.71 -9.13 -40.89
N SER A 661 25.73 -8.07 -40.06
CA SER A 661 26.66 -7.89 -38.98
C SER A 661 25.96 -7.24 -37.77
N ALA A 662 26.37 -7.61 -36.57
CA ALA A 662 25.94 -6.98 -35.32
C ALA A 662 26.86 -5.81 -34.99
N ALA A 663 26.27 -4.65 -34.67
CA ALA A 663 27.01 -3.53 -34.11
C ALA A 663 27.20 -3.76 -32.59
N THR A 664 28.44 -3.80 -32.12
CA THR A 664 28.72 -3.90 -30.69
C THR A 664 28.60 -2.53 -30.01
N ALA A 665 28.44 -2.52 -28.69
CA ALA A 665 28.39 -1.29 -27.87
C ALA A 665 29.64 -0.39 -28.04
N GLU A 666 30.76 -0.97 -28.54
CA GLU A 666 32.04 -0.27 -28.83
C GLU A 666 32.08 0.27 -30.26
N GLY A 667 30.98 0.15 -31.04
CA GLY A 667 30.92 0.58 -32.45
C GLY A 667 31.64 -0.34 -33.44
N LYS A 668 32.06 -1.55 -33.03
CA LYS A 668 32.66 -2.56 -33.92
C LYS A 668 31.53 -3.40 -34.56
N LEU A 669 31.72 -3.75 -35.82
CA LEU A 669 30.82 -4.62 -36.57
C LEU A 669 31.32 -6.06 -36.55
N LYS A 670 30.55 -7.01 -36.08
CA LYS A 670 30.83 -8.43 -36.02
C LYS A 670 29.94 -9.21 -36.97
N LEU A 671 30.53 -10.05 -37.81
CA LEU A 671 29.75 -10.96 -38.65
C LEU A 671 28.94 -11.94 -37.78
N LEU A 672 27.78 -12.28 -38.21
CA LEU A 672 26.95 -13.31 -37.56
C LEU A 672 27.47 -14.69 -37.99
N ASP A 673 27.68 -15.59 -37.01
CA ASP A 673 28.10 -16.97 -37.25
C ASP A 673 26.88 -17.85 -37.57
N VAL A 674 27.11 -18.93 -38.26
CA VAL A 674 26.12 -19.94 -38.63
C VAL A 674 26.55 -21.27 -38.03
N ASP A 675 25.61 -22.01 -37.43
CA ASP A 675 25.88 -23.30 -36.81
C ASP A 675 26.43 -24.33 -37.76
N ALA A 676 27.16 -25.28 -37.17
CA ALA A 676 27.76 -26.39 -37.91
C ALA A 676 26.66 -27.25 -38.62
N GLY A 677 26.82 -27.44 -39.89
CA GLY A 677 25.90 -28.24 -40.71
C GLY A 677 25.08 -27.40 -41.71
N ALA A 678 24.97 -26.09 -41.51
CA ALA A 678 24.35 -25.22 -42.53
C ALA A 678 25.19 -25.19 -43.80
N GLN A 679 24.52 -25.13 -44.94
CA GLN A 679 25.15 -25.17 -46.29
C GLN A 679 24.88 -23.86 -47.04
N PRO A 680 25.76 -23.47 -47.98
CA PRO A 680 25.49 -22.34 -48.87
C PRO A 680 24.17 -22.53 -49.60
N GLY A 681 23.31 -21.50 -49.54
CA GLY A 681 21.97 -21.50 -50.12
C GLY A 681 20.85 -21.77 -49.14
N ASP A 682 21.14 -22.28 -47.94
CA ASP A 682 20.12 -22.50 -46.92
C ASP A 682 19.43 -21.18 -46.57
N LYS A 683 18.10 -21.23 -46.54
CA LYS A 683 17.27 -20.07 -46.21
C LYS A 683 17.26 -19.80 -44.71
N VAL A 684 17.47 -18.55 -44.35
CA VAL A 684 17.37 -18.05 -42.95
C VAL A 684 15.99 -17.43 -42.79
N GLY A 685 15.24 -17.86 -41.74
CA GLY A 685 13.91 -17.36 -41.49
C GLY A 685 13.38 -17.67 -40.10
#